data_f8c3e2e79d3affa753bc06ed1a4250c4
#
_entry.id   f8c3e2e79d3affa753bc06ed1a4250c4
#
_cell.length_a   1.000
_cell.length_b   1.000
_cell.length_c   1.000
_cell.angle_alpha   90.00
_cell.angle_beta   90.00
_cell.angle_gamma   90.00
#
_symmetry.space_group_name_H-M   'P 1'
#
loop_
_entity.id
_entity.type
_entity.pdbx_description
1 polymer ?
#
loop_
_entity_poly.entity_id
_entity_poly.type
_entity_poly.pdbx_seq_one_letter_code
_entity_poly.pdbx_strand_id
1 'polypeptide(L)'
;MKQLSSAEVRQLFLDFFKEKGHTIEPSAPLVPNNDPTILWINSGVATMKKYFDGSVIPDNPGMANAQKSIRTNDIENVGKTARHHTFFEMLGNFSIGDYFKEGAIVFAWEFLTSPKWIGFDPDKLYVTVYPEDEEAKTLWREKIGLSDDHIVEIEDNFWDIGIGPSGPDSEIFYDRGPAFGDDASDPELYPGGENERYLEIWNLVFSQFNHNPDGTYTPLPKQNIDTGMGLERMVSIIQDAPTNFETDLFMPIIREVEQIAGVKYGHSQENDVAFKVIADHIRTVAFAIGDGALPSNEGRGYILRRLLRRAVRYAKVLTINEPFMYKLVPVVGKIMNSFYPEVENQTYFIQKVIRTEEERFHETLNEGLAILETILKTAKETNEQVIKGADIFKLYDTFGFPVELTEEYAEDHGLKVDHAGFEAEMKEQRARARAARADVKSMQVQGELLANLTEKSAFVGYNSTEHVSEILYLIQNDTLVDEVAAGNEAQVIFKETPFYAESGGQVADKGTIESETGLAYVEDVQKAPNKQNLHRISVKEGVLKTGDTVKLAVDRVKRRETIKNHTATHLLHRALKDTLGEHVNQAGSLVSPDRLRFDFSHFGQITEEELTKMEEIVNEKIWEQINVVIEEMPIAEAKELGAMALFGEKYGDIVRVVQVGKYSIELCGGVHVRNTADIGLFKIVSETGIGAGTRRIEAVTGKEAYRFVTEQENTLKQAASLLKTTTKETPQKVELLQADLREVKRENESLLSKLASAASADIFESPEEIGGVKVIAKQVNAKDMNQLRQFVDNWKDKKIGGILVLGAVQGDKVNLISAVSEEAIKAGYHAGKLLKEVATRCGGNGGGRPDMAQAGGKNPAELGTALDYVSTWVKEQQA
;
A
#
# COMPACT_ATOMS: atom_id res chain seq x y z
N MET A 1 -2.59 -36.58 30.68
CA MET A 1 -3.06 -35.39 30.04
C MET A 1 -4.00 -35.76 28.90
N LYS A 2 -5.11 -35.07 28.69
CA LYS A 2 -6.00 -35.31 27.55
C LYS A 2 -5.30 -34.83 26.26
N GLN A 3 -5.40 -35.59 25.19
CA GLN A 3 -4.98 -35.12 23.86
C GLN A 3 -6.14 -34.30 23.28
N LEU A 4 -5.95 -32.98 23.15
CA LEU A 4 -6.96 -32.04 22.65
C LEU A 4 -6.43 -31.28 21.43
N SER A 5 -7.31 -31.05 20.48
CA SER A 5 -7.05 -30.11 19.38
C SER A 5 -7.14 -28.67 19.87
N SER A 6 -6.56 -27.74 19.09
CA SER A 6 -6.66 -26.31 19.36
C SER A 6 -8.12 -25.82 19.42
N ALA A 7 -8.98 -26.34 18.54
CA ALA A 7 -10.41 -26.05 18.55
C ALA A 7 -11.09 -26.50 19.84
N GLU A 8 -10.74 -27.68 20.37
CA GLU A 8 -11.29 -28.20 21.64
C GLU A 8 -10.80 -27.37 22.83
N VAL A 9 -9.52 -26.97 22.87
CA VAL A 9 -8.99 -26.13 23.95
C VAL A 9 -9.70 -24.78 23.99
N ARG A 10 -9.88 -24.14 22.84
CA ARG A 10 -10.64 -22.89 22.73
C ARG A 10 -12.07 -23.06 23.23
N GLN A 11 -12.75 -24.10 22.76
CA GLN A 11 -14.14 -24.33 23.15
C GLN A 11 -14.26 -24.62 24.64
N LEU A 12 -13.37 -25.43 25.22
CA LEU A 12 -13.37 -25.74 26.67
C LEU A 12 -13.21 -24.48 27.52
N PHE A 13 -12.36 -23.50 27.09
CA PHE A 13 -12.23 -22.23 27.80
C PHE A 13 -13.53 -21.43 27.79
N LEU A 14 -14.16 -21.32 26.63
CA LEU A 14 -15.41 -20.58 26.50
C LEU A 14 -16.56 -21.28 27.28
N ASP A 15 -16.63 -22.60 27.23
CA ASP A 15 -17.64 -23.36 27.95
C ASP A 15 -17.44 -23.26 29.47
N PHE A 16 -16.20 -23.27 29.96
CA PHE A 16 -15.86 -23.05 31.36
C PHE A 16 -16.39 -21.71 31.86
N PHE A 17 -16.06 -20.62 31.20
CA PHE A 17 -16.48 -19.30 31.64
C PHE A 17 -17.98 -19.08 31.44
N LYS A 18 -18.60 -19.72 30.45
CA LYS A 18 -20.05 -19.74 30.31
C LYS A 18 -20.72 -20.46 31.49
N GLU A 19 -20.15 -21.59 31.97
CA GLU A 19 -20.61 -22.30 33.19
C GLU A 19 -20.44 -21.41 34.44
N LYS A 20 -19.42 -20.53 34.47
CA LYS A 20 -19.21 -19.55 35.54
C LYS A 20 -20.10 -18.32 35.42
N GLY A 21 -21.00 -18.26 34.46
CA GLY A 21 -21.97 -17.15 34.27
C GLY A 21 -21.48 -15.98 33.43
N HIS A 22 -20.36 -16.12 32.73
CA HIS A 22 -19.86 -15.06 31.80
C HIS A 22 -20.63 -15.04 30.49
N THR A 23 -20.78 -13.84 29.92
CA THR A 23 -21.22 -13.70 28.54
C THR A 23 -20.04 -13.96 27.61
N ILE A 24 -20.27 -14.78 26.60
CA ILE A 24 -19.25 -15.06 25.59
C ILE A 24 -19.36 -14.01 24.47
N GLU A 25 -18.34 -13.16 24.39
CA GLU A 25 -18.23 -12.12 23.36
C GLU A 25 -17.55 -12.67 22.10
N PRO A 26 -18.03 -12.33 20.90
CA PRO A 26 -17.36 -12.73 19.67
C PRO A 26 -16.00 -12.04 19.53
N SER A 27 -15.08 -12.67 18.82
CA SER A 27 -13.81 -12.02 18.44
C SER A 27 -14.06 -10.79 17.60
N ALA A 28 -13.48 -9.67 17.98
CA ALA A 28 -13.47 -8.48 17.15
C ALA A 28 -12.54 -8.65 15.95
N PRO A 29 -12.76 -7.92 14.84
CA PRO A 29 -11.82 -7.82 13.75
C PRO A 29 -10.45 -7.29 14.22
N LEU A 30 -9.38 -7.74 13.59
CA LEU A 30 -8.02 -7.27 13.87
C LEU A 30 -7.81 -5.77 13.59
N VAL A 31 -8.59 -5.23 12.65
CA VAL A 31 -8.61 -3.79 12.36
C VAL A 31 -9.53 -3.11 13.38
N PRO A 32 -8.99 -2.24 14.28
CA PRO A 32 -9.79 -1.58 15.30
C PRO A 32 -10.89 -0.70 14.69
N ASN A 33 -12.10 -0.81 15.20
CA ASN A 33 -13.19 0.09 14.86
C ASN A 33 -13.15 1.33 15.77
N ASN A 34 -12.93 2.51 15.17
CA ASN A 34 -12.97 3.82 15.84
C ASN A 34 -11.90 4.06 16.93
N ASP A 35 -10.81 3.31 16.96
CA ASP A 35 -9.66 3.60 17.83
C ASP A 35 -8.41 3.92 16.98
N PRO A 36 -8.04 5.19 16.82
CA PRO A 36 -6.85 5.58 16.07
C PRO A 36 -5.54 5.40 16.86
N THR A 37 -5.62 5.02 18.15
CA THR A 37 -4.44 4.92 19.02
C THR A 37 -3.69 3.61 18.83
N ILE A 38 -4.35 2.56 18.29
CA ILE A 38 -3.74 1.25 18.04
C ILE A 38 -3.83 0.88 16.56
N LEU A 39 -2.76 0.29 16.04
CA LEU A 39 -2.72 -0.19 14.66
C LEU A 39 -3.53 -1.49 14.51
N TRP A 40 -3.40 -2.39 15.45
CA TRP A 40 -4.04 -3.70 15.46
C TRP A 40 -4.66 -4.00 16.82
N ILE A 41 -5.71 -4.79 16.84
CA ILE A 41 -6.14 -5.44 18.08
C ILE A 41 -5.02 -6.40 18.51
N ASN A 42 -4.45 -6.18 19.68
CA ASN A 42 -3.27 -6.85 20.21
C ASN A 42 -3.51 -7.62 21.52
N SER A 43 -4.75 -7.56 22.05
CA SER A 43 -5.17 -8.23 23.28
C SER A 43 -6.70 -8.29 23.37
N GLY A 44 -7.21 -9.13 24.28
CA GLY A 44 -8.63 -9.22 24.56
C GLY A 44 -9.22 -7.93 25.12
N VAL A 45 -8.52 -7.28 26.05
CA VAL A 45 -8.97 -6.03 26.69
C VAL A 45 -9.09 -4.86 25.72
N ALA A 46 -8.31 -4.86 24.63
CA ALA A 46 -8.41 -3.80 23.60
C ALA A 46 -9.83 -3.66 23.03
N THR A 47 -10.61 -4.76 23.02
CA THR A 47 -12.01 -4.79 22.56
C THR A 47 -13.01 -4.39 23.65
N MET A 48 -12.59 -4.45 24.92
CA MET A 48 -13.41 -4.20 26.11
C MET A 48 -13.20 -2.78 26.69
N LYS A 49 -12.33 -1.98 26.11
CA LYS A 49 -11.90 -0.64 26.59
C LYS A 49 -13.06 0.25 27.05
N LYS A 50 -14.18 0.26 26.29
CA LYS A 50 -15.40 1.02 26.61
C LYS A 50 -16.08 0.62 27.93
N TYR A 51 -15.83 -0.60 28.41
CA TYR A 51 -16.35 -1.09 29.70
C TYR A 51 -15.39 -0.73 30.84
N PHE A 52 -14.08 -0.81 30.59
CA PHE A 52 -13.05 -0.47 31.57
C PHE A 52 -12.98 1.03 31.86
N ASP A 53 -13.22 1.89 30.85
CA ASP A 53 -13.27 3.36 31.02
C ASP A 53 -14.62 3.87 31.53
N GLY A 54 -15.62 2.97 31.67
CA GLY A 54 -16.95 3.30 32.18
C GLY A 54 -17.85 4.06 31.19
N SER A 55 -17.45 4.20 29.92
CA SER A 55 -18.29 4.85 28.89
C SER A 55 -19.50 4.02 28.50
N VAL A 56 -19.44 2.71 28.72
CA VAL A 56 -20.57 1.78 28.53
C VAL A 56 -20.65 0.83 29.74
N ILE A 57 -21.83 0.65 30.27
CA ILE A 57 -22.09 -0.36 31.33
C ILE A 57 -22.49 -1.66 30.65
N PRO A 58 -21.75 -2.78 30.84
CA PRO A 58 -22.12 -4.04 30.22
C PRO A 58 -23.38 -4.63 30.88
N ASP A 59 -24.18 -5.34 30.09
CA ASP A 59 -25.36 -6.07 30.61
C ASP A 59 -24.98 -7.15 31.62
N ASN A 60 -23.84 -7.80 31.40
CA ASN A 60 -23.22 -8.74 32.32
C ASN A 60 -21.78 -8.29 32.61
N PRO A 61 -21.40 -8.05 33.87
CA PRO A 61 -20.05 -7.62 34.22
C PRO A 61 -18.98 -8.70 34.00
N GLY A 62 -19.38 -9.99 33.96
CA GLY A 62 -18.49 -11.10 33.60
C GLY A 62 -18.56 -11.42 32.12
N MET A 63 -17.43 -11.32 31.40
CA MET A 63 -17.32 -11.60 29.97
C MET A 63 -16.12 -12.50 29.69
N ALA A 64 -16.17 -13.25 28.60
CA ALA A 64 -15.03 -14.01 28.11
C ALA A 64 -15.04 -14.07 26.59
N ASN A 65 -13.84 -14.13 25.99
CA ASN A 65 -13.69 -14.29 24.55
C ASN A 65 -12.45 -15.10 24.15
N ALA A 66 -12.40 -15.46 22.88
CA ALA A 66 -11.18 -15.91 22.19
C ALA A 66 -10.88 -14.85 21.12
N GLN A 67 -9.92 -13.98 21.38
CA GLN A 67 -9.63 -12.82 20.56
C GLN A 67 -8.44 -13.04 19.64
N LYS A 68 -8.67 -12.84 18.33
CA LYS A 68 -7.60 -12.70 17.34
C LYS A 68 -6.73 -11.50 17.68
N SER A 69 -5.42 -11.66 17.71
CA SER A 69 -4.48 -10.59 18.08
C SER A 69 -3.27 -10.58 17.18
N ILE A 70 -2.76 -9.37 16.89
CA ILE A 70 -1.50 -9.17 16.15
C ILE A 70 -0.54 -8.36 17.02
N ARG A 71 0.69 -8.89 17.17
CA ARG A 71 1.86 -8.19 17.73
C ARG A 71 3.04 -8.33 16.78
N THR A 72 3.72 -7.23 16.50
CA THR A 72 4.84 -7.19 15.55
C THR A 72 6.13 -6.67 16.16
N ASN A 73 6.17 -6.47 17.49
CA ASN A 73 7.34 -5.98 18.20
C ASN A 73 8.50 -6.99 18.11
N ASP A 74 8.19 -8.27 18.14
CA ASP A 74 9.15 -9.38 18.17
C ASP A 74 9.19 -10.18 16.86
N ILE A 75 8.94 -9.52 15.73
CA ILE A 75 8.89 -10.20 14.42
C ILE A 75 10.19 -10.94 14.08
N GLU A 76 11.33 -10.42 14.51
CA GLU A 76 12.65 -10.99 14.29
C GLU A 76 12.86 -12.31 15.07
N ASN A 77 12.14 -12.49 16.16
CA ASN A 77 12.18 -13.69 17.02
C ASN A 77 11.31 -14.84 16.46
N VAL A 78 10.38 -14.53 15.53
CA VAL A 78 9.53 -15.55 14.91
C VAL A 78 10.36 -16.57 14.14
N GLY A 79 10.15 -17.84 14.48
CA GLY A 79 10.88 -18.98 13.93
C GLY A 79 12.20 -19.31 14.64
N LYS A 80 12.78 -18.37 15.41
CA LYS A 80 14.01 -18.55 16.17
C LYS A 80 13.75 -19.04 17.61
N THR A 81 12.64 -18.61 18.19
CA THR A 81 12.17 -19.04 19.51
C THR A 81 11.00 -20.00 19.37
N ALA A 82 10.68 -20.72 20.43
CA ALA A 82 9.58 -21.69 20.47
C ALA A 82 8.19 -21.05 20.53
N ARG A 83 8.08 -19.77 20.94
CA ARG A 83 6.85 -19.15 21.45
C ARG A 83 6.40 -17.84 20.78
N HIS A 84 7.23 -17.17 20.00
CA HIS A 84 6.90 -15.88 19.40
C HIS A 84 6.13 -16.03 18.08
N HIS A 85 5.03 -15.28 17.97
CA HIS A 85 4.14 -15.22 16.81
C HIS A 85 3.74 -13.80 16.49
N THR A 86 3.46 -13.51 15.21
CA THR A 86 2.88 -12.22 14.81
C THR A 86 1.35 -12.24 14.90
N PHE A 87 0.71 -13.40 14.71
CA PHE A 87 -0.71 -13.64 14.95
C PHE A 87 -0.86 -14.75 16.00
N PHE A 88 -1.69 -14.50 16.99
CA PHE A 88 -2.02 -15.47 18.03
C PHE A 88 -3.44 -15.25 18.54
N GLU A 89 -3.96 -16.25 19.23
CA GLU A 89 -5.26 -16.16 19.91
C GLU A 89 -5.06 -15.97 21.40
N MET A 90 -5.69 -14.89 21.92
CA MET A 90 -5.73 -14.62 23.35
C MET A 90 -7.10 -15.01 23.90
N LEU A 91 -7.12 -15.99 24.80
CA LEU A 91 -8.30 -16.41 25.53
C LEU A 91 -8.39 -15.56 26.80
N GLY A 92 -9.40 -14.70 26.90
CA GLY A 92 -9.54 -13.74 27.98
C GLY A 92 -10.84 -13.91 28.76
N ASN A 93 -10.76 -13.76 30.08
CA ASN A 93 -11.93 -13.50 30.92
C ASN A 93 -11.80 -12.17 31.62
N PHE A 94 -12.92 -11.46 31.71
CA PHE A 94 -13.01 -10.10 32.17
C PHE A 94 -14.05 -9.97 33.24
N SER A 95 -13.77 -9.10 34.23
CA SER A 95 -14.75 -8.72 35.27
C SER A 95 -14.75 -7.21 35.42
N ILE A 96 -15.91 -6.60 35.25
CA ILE A 96 -16.09 -5.15 35.36
C ILE A 96 -16.75 -4.82 36.68
N GLY A 97 -15.95 -4.85 37.78
CA GLY A 97 -16.42 -4.55 39.13
C GLY A 97 -17.34 -5.60 39.72
N ASP A 98 -17.24 -6.86 39.32
CA ASP A 98 -17.97 -8.01 39.90
C ASP A 98 -17.04 -8.84 40.80
N TYR A 99 -16.27 -9.78 40.26
CA TYR A 99 -15.22 -10.47 41.03
C TYR A 99 -13.83 -9.83 40.79
N PHE A 100 -12.92 -10.07 41.72
CA PHE A 100 -11.56 -9.57 41.64
C PHE A 100 -10.54 -10.71 41.81
N LYS A 101 -9.39 -10.49 42.48
CA LYS A 101 -8.25 -11.44 42.55
C LYS A 101 -8.66 -12.85 42.93
N GLU A 102 -9.42 -13.01 44.01
CA GLU A 102 -9.86 -14.34 44.47
C GLU A 102 -10.60 -15.09 43.36
N GLY A 103 -11.57 -14.44 42.71
CA GLY A 103 -12.33 -15.07 41.64
C GLY A 103 -11.47 -15.45 40.45
N ALA A 104 -10.59 -14.52 39.99
CA ALA A 104 -9.70 -14.77 38.87
C ALA A 104 -8.73 -15.95 39.13
N ILE A 105 -8.08 -15.96 40.30
CA ILE A 105 -7.13 -17.00 40.70
C ILE A 105 -7.81 -18.36 40.80
N VAL A 106 -8.98 -18.41 41.47
CA VAL A 106 -9.71 -19.67 41.65
C VAL A 106 -10.20 -20.21 40.30
N PHE A 107 -10.74 -19.37 39.44
CA PHE A 107 -11.19 -19.79 38.10
C PHE A 107 -10.03 -20.30 37.24
N ALA A 108 -8.90 -19.58 37.23
CA ALA A 108 -7.72 -19.99 36.46
C ALA A 108 -7.20 -21.37 36.98
N TRP A 109 -7.06 -21.53 38.29
CA TRP A 109 -6.58 -22.78 38.86
C TRP A 109 -7.52 -23.96 38.60
N GLU A 110 -8.85 -23.77 38.77
CA GLU A 110 -9.86 -24.78 38.46
C GLU A 110 -9.82 -25.20 37.00
N PHE A 111 -9.73 -24.22 36.06
CA PHE A 111 -9.67 -24.52 34.65
C PHE A 111 -8.44 -25.38 34.30
N LEU A 112 -7.27 -25.01 34.84
CA LEU A 112 -6.02 -25.69 34.53
C LEU A 112 -5.90 -27.05 35.16
N THR A 113 -6.30 -27.22 36.42
CA THR A 113 -6.01 -28.43 37.19
C THR A 113 -7.15 -29.42 37.25
N SER A 114 -8.41 -29.01 37.06
CA SER A 114 -9.55 -29.92 37.11
C SER A 114 -9.54 -30.92 35.93
N PRO A 115 -9.67 -32.24 36.23
CA PRO A 115 -9.80 -33.27 35.17
C PRO A 115 -11.04 -33.10 34.27
N LYS A 116 -12.04 -32.35 34.70
CA LYS A 116 -13.17 -31.96 33.85
C LYS A 116 -12.74 -31.11 32.68
N TRP A 117 -11.82 -30.19 32.90
CA TRP A 117 -11.32 -29.21 31.94
C TRP A 117 -9.98 -29.65 31.34
N ILE A 118 -8.87 -29.01 31.70
CA ILE A 118 -7.54 -29.29 31.15
C ILE A 118 -6.88 -30.48 31.89
N GLY A 119 -6.82 -30.45 33.23
CA GLY A 119 -6.26 -31.49 34.05
C GLY A 119 -4.75 -31.53 34.08
N PHE A 120 -4.10 -30.38 34.15
CA PHE A 120 -2.65 -30.28 34.37
C PHE A 120 -2.27 -30.78 35.76
N ASP A 121 -1.09 -31.34 35.92
CA ASP A 121 -0.49 -31.67 37.17
C ASP A 121 -0.15 -30.40 37.97
N PRO A 122 -0.73 -30.15 39.16
CA PRO A 122 -0.43 -28.99 39.97
C PRO A 122 1.06 -28.79 40.26
N ASP A 123 1.84 -29.89 40.43
CA ASP A 123 3.27 -29.83 40.72
C ASP A 123 4.11 -29.28 39.56
N LYS A 124 3.51 -29.10 38.37
CA LYS A 124 4.16 -28.47 37.21
C LYS A 124 3.79 -27.02 36.99
N LEU A 125 2.92 -26.45 37.86
CA LEU A 125 2.47 -25.11 37.75
C LEU A 125 3.23 -24.19 38.72
N TYR A 126 3.74 -23.09 38.22
CA TYR A 126 4.39 -22.04 38.96
C TYR A 126 3.68 -20.74 38.73
N VAL A 127 3.75 -19.81 39.69
CA VAL A 127 3.16 -18.47 39.52
C VAL A 127 4.18 -17.38 39.85
N THR A 128 4.08 -16.27 39.14
CA THR A 128 4.77 -15.07 39.52
C THR A 128 3.79 -14.03 40.06
N VAL A 129 4.25 -13.16 40.94
CA VAL A 129 3.46 -12.12 41.57
C VAL A 129 4.28 -10.84 41.76
N TYR A 130 3.62 -9.71 41.75
CA TYR A 130 4.25 -8.44 42.08
C TYR A 130 4.68 -8.43 43.57
N PRO A 131 5.90 -8.00 43.92
CA PRO A 131 6.42 -8.10 45.31
C PRO A 131 5.59 -7.40 46.36
N GLU A 132 4.88 -6.32 46.00
CA GLU A 132 4.00 -5.59 46.93
C GLU A 132 2.56 -6.13 46.96
N ASP A 133 2.21 -7.13 46.14
CA ASP A 133 0.86 -7.68 46.10
C ASP A 133 0.69 -8.87 47.10
N GLU A 134 0.66 -8.55 48.39
CA GLU A 134 0.46 -9.52 49.47
C GLU A 134 -0.90 -10.25 49.39
N GLU A 135 -1.90 -9.62 48.81
CA GLU A 135 -3.22 -10.27 48.64
C GLU A 135 -3.12 -11.44 47.62
N ALA A 136 -2.51 -11.24 46.49
CA ALA A 136 -2.33 -12.32 45.50
C ALA A 136 -1.46 -13.46 46.06
N LYS A 137 -0.35 -13.15 46.78
CA LYS A 137 0.50 -14.14 47.43
C LYS A 137 -0.30 -14.96 48.43
N THR A 138 -1.10 -14.32 49.26
CA THR A 138 -1.94 -15.01 50.24
C THR A 138 -2.97 -15.91 49.58
N LEU A 139 -3.61 -15.45 48.49
CA LEU A 139 -4.58 -16.27 47.76
C LEU A 139 -3.92 -17.52 47.15
N TRP A 140 -2.78 -17.39 46.51
CA TRP A 140 -2.04 -18.52 45.97
C TRP A 140 -1.61 -19.50 47.04
N ARG A 141 -1.11 -19.01 48.17
CA ARG A 141 -0.63 -19.84 49.30
C ARG A 141 -1.77 -20.50 50.08
N GLU A 142 -2.73 -19.72 50.56
CA GLU A 142 -3.73 -20.19 51.51
C GLU A 142 -5.01 -20.71 50.84
N LYS A 143 -5.47 -20.07 49.78
CA LYS A 143 -6.71 -20.44 49.09
C LYS A 143 -6.51 -21.57 48.10
N ILE A 144 -5.43 -21.50 47.32
CA ILE A 144 -5.09 -22.52 46.33
C ILE A 144 -4.26 -23.64 46.96
N GLY A 145 -3.44 -23.34 47.96
CA GLY A 145 -2.56 -24.32 48.62
C GLY A 145 -1.25 -24.52 47.90
N LEU A 146 -0.81 -23.56 47.14
CA LEU A 146 0.47 -23.63 46.42
C LEU A 146 1.64 -23.42 47.40
N SER A 147 2.71 -24.22 47.29
CA SER A 147 3.89 -24.08 48.12
C SER A 147 4.72 -22.86 47.76
N ASP A 148 5.44 -22.29 48.72
CA ASP A 148 6.24 -21.06 48.53
C ASP A 148 7.28 -21.17 47.43
N ASP A 149 7.81 -22.37 47.17
CA ASP A 149 8.79 -22.62 46.09
C ASP A 149 8.17 -22.59 44.67
N HIS A 150 6.85 -22.55 44.59
CA HIS A 150 6.10 -22.38 43.33
C HIS A 150 5.62 -20.95 43.12
N ILE A 151 5.91 -20.02 44.04
CA ILE A 151 5.51 -18.61 43.98
C ILE A 151 6.77 -17.75 43.88
N VAL A 152 6.93 -17.06 42.77
CA VAL A 152 8.11 -16.22 42.47
C VAL A 152 7.70 -14.74 42.45
N GLU A 153 8.45 -13.92 43.18
CA GLU A 153 8.23 -12.48 43.22
C GLU A 153 9.03 -11.81 42.10
N ILE A 154 8.35 -11.03 41.24
CA ILE A 154 8.95 -10.32 40.09
C ILE A 154 8.43 -8.88 40.05
N GLU A 155 9.35 -7.92 39.99
CA GLU A 155 9.04 -6.49 39.94
C GLU A 155 8.26 -6.11 38.65
N ASP A 156 8.48 -6.83 37.56
CA ASP A 156 7.82 -6.58 36.27
C ASP A 156 6.35 -7.09 36.23
N ASN A 157 5.86 -7.79 37.28
CA ASN A 157 4.47 -8.18 37.42
C ASN A 157 3.54 -6.98 37.81
N PHE A 158 3.73 -5.87 37.10
CA PHE A 158 2.87 -4.69 37.19
C PHE A 158 2.50 -4.22 35.79
N TRP A 159 1.26 -4.51 35.42
CA TRP A 159 0.76 -4.17 34.09
C TRP A 159 0.40 -2.69 33.96
N ASP A 160 1.00 -2.01 33.01
CA ASP A 160 0.80 -0.59 32.75
C ASP A 160 0.87 -0.28 31.25
N ILE A 161 -0.21 0.29 30.70
CA ILE A 161 -0.32 0.68 29.29
C ILE A 161 -0.02 2.17 29.05
N GLY A 162 0.52 2.87 30.05
CA GLY A 162 0.58 4.31 30.12
C GLY A 162 -0.69 4.89 30.75
N ILE A 163 -1.19 6.02 30.25
CA ILE A 163 -2.38 6.67 30.83
C ILE A 163 -3.60 5.73 30.75
N GLY A 164 -4.17 5.38 31.90
CA GLY A 164 -5.36 4.52 32.01
C GLY A 164 -5.29 3.43 33.07
N PRO A 165 -6.14 2.40 32.96
CA PRO A 165 -6.17 1.29 33.91
C PRO A 165 -4.82 0.59 34.00
N SER A 166 -4.38 0.30 35.23
CA SER A 166 -3.12 -0.38 35.55
C SER A 166 -3.24 -1.15 36.87
N GLY A 167 -2.30 -1.99 37.15
CA GLY A 167 -2.26 -2.74 38.41
C GLY A 167 -1.30 -3.91 38.39
N PRO A 168 -1.08 -4.54 39.56
CA PRO A 168 -0.26 -5.74 39.62
C PRO A 168 -0.90 -6.89 38.80
N ASP A 169 -0.09 -7.83 38.44
CA ASP A 169 -0.55 -9.04 37.76
C ASP A 169 0.12 -10.29 38.33
N SER A 170 -0.42 -11.42 37.98
CA SER A 170 0.13 -12.74 38.33
C SER A 170 0.12 -13.61 37.10
N GLU A 171 1.28 -14.10 36.74
CA GLU A 171 1.42 -14.98 35.58
C GLU A 171 1.51 -16.45 36.02
N ILE A 172 0.97 -17.34 35.24
CA ILE A 172 0.99 -18.78 35.49
C ILE A 172 1.91 -19.41 34.44
N PHE A 173 2.89 -20.18 34.94
CA PHE A 173 3.88 -20.89 34.14
C PHE A 173 3.72 -22.39 34.24
N TYR A 174 4.04 -23.10 33.16
CA TYR A 174 4.10 -24.54 33.13
C TYR A 174 5.54 -25.01 32.99
N ASP A 175 6.01 -25.86 33.94
CA ASP A 175 7.32 -26.54 33.85
C ASP A 175 7.25 -27.70 32.85
N ARG A 176 7.86 -27.49 31.70
CA ARG A 176 7.98 -28.46 30.61
C ARG A 176 9.00 -29.55 30.91
N GLY A 177 9.76 -29.41 32.00
CA GLY A 177 10.75 -30.32 32.46
C GLY A 177 12.17 -30.08 31.94
N PRO A 178 13.15 -30.84 32.45
CA PRO A 178 14.58 -30.60 32.21
C PRO A 178 15.03 -30.75 30.74
N ALA A 179 14.23 -31.40 29.90
CA ALA A 179 14.51 -31.51 28.49
C ALA A 179 14.50 -30.13 27.74
N PHE A 180 13.88 -29.13 28.36
CA PHE A 180 13.76 -27.76 27.84
C PHE A 180 14.68 -26.76 28.54
N GLY A 181 15.54 -27.23 29.45
CA GLY A 181 16.52 -26.45 30.19
C GLY A 181 16.86 -27.07 31.51
N ASP A 182 18.12 -27.44 31.73
CA ASP A 182 18.61 -28.08 32.97
C ASP A 182 19.94 -27.47 33.45
N ASP A 183 20.44 -26.43 32.81
CA ASP A 183 21.68 -25.76 33.25
C ASP A 183 21.41 -24.89 34.48
N ALA A 184 21.73 -25.42 35.66
CA ALA A 184 21.58 -24.70 36.93
C ALA A 184 22.45 -23.41 37.02
N SER A 185 23.35 -23.19 36.08
CA SER A 185 24.19 -21.97 36.03
C SER A 185 23.55 -20.87 35.18
N ASP A 186 22.48 -21.16 34.44
CA ASP A 186 21.74 -20.17 33.65
C ASP A 186 20.94 -19.27 34.61
N PRO A 187 21.26 -17.96 34.65
CA PRO A 187 20.58 -17.02 35.52
C PRO A 187 19.11 -16.80 35.13
N GLU A 188 18.71 -17.16 33.92
CA GLU A 188 17.35 -17.00 33.40
C GLU A 188 16.48 -18.26 33.60
N LEU A 189 17.02 -19.35 34.15
CA LEU A 189 16.29 -20.63 34.31
C LEU A 189 15.40 -20.62 35.56
N TYR A 190 14.38 -19.76 35.55
CA TYR A 190 13.36 -19.69 36.60
C TYR A 190 12.00 -19.27 36.00
N PRO A 191 10.86 -19.48 36.69
CA PRO A 191 9.57 -18.98 36.22
C PRO A 191 9.55 -17.47 36.14
N GLY A 192 9.36 -16.94 34.94
CA GLY A 192 9.44 -15.49 34.66
C GLY A 192 10.75 -15.05 33.99
N GLY A 193 11.79 -15.90 33.96
CA GLY A 193 13.02 -15.64 33.19
C GLY A 193 12.91 -16.00 31.72
N GLU A 194 13.85 -15.54 30.92
CA GLU A 194 13.91 -15.79 29.48
C GLU A 194 14.43 -17.20 29.15
N ASN A 195 13.57 -18.22 29.34
CA ASN A 195 13.91 -19.64 29.08
C ASN A 195 12.78 -20.38 28.40
N GLU A 196 13.06 -21.63 27.95
CA GLU A 196 12.10 -22.48 27.24
C GLU A 196 11.46 -23.53 28.17
N ARG A 197 11.95 -23.69 29.41
CA ARG A 197 11.44 -24.66 30.36
C ARG A 197 10.17 -24.19 31.07
N TYR A 198 10.20 -22.98 31.61
CA TYR A 198 9.05 -22.40 32.29
C TYR A 198 8.27 -21.53 31.31
N LEU A 199 7.26 -22.14 30.68
CA LEU A 199 6.47 -21.45 29.66
C LEU A 199 5.30 -20.72 30.32
N GLU A 200 5.27 -19.38 30.21
CA GLU A 200 4.10 -18.58 30.60
C GLU A 200 2.90 -18.95 29.72
N ILE A 201 1.80 -19.35 30.39
CA ILE A 201 0.57 -19.77 29.70
C ILE A 201 -0.60 -18.82 29.94
N TRP A 202 -0.64 -18.11 31.06
CA TRP A 202 -1.76 -17.24 31.40
C TRP A 202 -1.31 -16.07 32.26
N ASN A 203 -1.68 -14.84 31.91
CA ASN A 203 -1.47 -13.65 32.72
C ASN A 203 -2.82 -13.16 33.31
N LEU A 204 -2.88 -12.95 34.62
CA LEU A 204 -4.04 -12.47 35.38
C LEU A 204 -3.77 -11.01 35.83
N VAL A 205 -4.31 -10.02 35.12
CA VAL A 205 -4.12 -8.60 35.44
C VAL A 205 -5.20 -8.10 36.40
N PHE A 206 -4.78 -7.49 37.48
CA PHE A 206 -5.62 -6.94 38.53
C PHE A 206 -5.70 -5.42 38.41
N SER A 207 -6.52 -4.92 37.49
CA SER A 207 -6.68 -3.49 37.23
C SER A 207 -7.34 -2.81 38.42
N GLN A 208 -6.54 -2.16 39.27
CA GLN A 208 -7.00 -1.50 40.49
C GLN A 208 -6.62 -0.02 40.57
N PHE A 209 -5.72 0.46 39.69
CA PHE A 209 -5.26 1.84 39.65
C PHE A 209 -5.54 2.46 38.28
N ASN A 210 -5.62 3.80 38.28
CA ASN A 210 -5.54 4.62 37.08
C ASN A 210 -4.19 5.32 37.05
N HIS A 211 -3.41 5.09 36.01
CA HIS A 211 -2.19 5.83 35.72
C HIS A 211 -2.59 7.20 35.15
N ASN A 212 -2.32 8.25 35.93
CA ASN A 212 -2.67 9.62 35.57
C ASN A 212 -1.62 10.25 34.63
N PRO A 213 -1.98 11.33 33.87
CA PRO A 213 -1.04 12.02 32.98
C PRO A 213 0.20 12.62 33.67
N ASP A 214 0.14 12.83 34.99
CA ASP A 214 1.27 13.33 35.81
C ASP A 214 2.20 12.21 36.33
N GLY A 215 1.95 10.95 35.96
CA GLY A 215 2.71 9.79 36.37
C GLY A 215 2.34 9.22 37.74
N THR A 216 1.28 9.72 38.36
CA THR A 216 0.78 9.20 39.64
C THR A 216 -0.27 8.10 39.43
N TYR A 217 -0.46 7.22 40.42
CA TYR A 217 -1.47 6.18 40.43
C TYR A 217 -2.57 6.51 41.45
N THR A 218 -3.82 6.50 40.99
CA THR A 218 -4.98 6.65 41.88
C THR A 218 -5.88 5.42 41.81
N PRO A 219 -6.50 4.98 42.92
CA PRO A 219 -7.39 3.83 42.90
C PRO A 219 -8.54 4.01 41.90
N LEU A 220 -8.85 2.95 41.13
CA LEU A 220 -10.03 2.95 40.26
C LEU A 220 -11.31 2.91 41.13
N PRO A 221 -12.41 3.53 40.66
CA PRO A 221 -13.72 3.44 41.34
C PRO A 221 -14.25 2.01 41.50
N LYS A 222 -13.90 1.17 40.54
CA LYS A 222 -14.17 -0.29 40.53
C LYS A 222 -12.90 -1.03 40.15
N GLN A 223 -12.64 -2.11 40.84
CA GLN A 223 -11.56 -3.04 40.51
C GLN A 223 -12.03 -3.98 39.41
N ASN A 224 -11.18 -4.19 38.41
CA ASN A 224 -11.53 -4.99 37.26
C ASN A 224 -10.49 -6.10 37.04
N ILE A 225 -10.93 -7.15 36.36
CA ILE A 225 -10.08 -8.26 35.94
C ILE A 225 -9.95 -8.24 34.42
N ASP A 226 -8.70 -8.32 33.98
CA ASP A 226 -8.31 -8.58 32.60
C ASP A 226 -7.37 -9.78 32.59
N THR A 227 -7.64 -10.78 31.78
CA THR A 227 -6.73 -11.94 31.69
C THR A 227 -6.43 -12.28 30.25
N GLY A 228 -5.25 -12.86 30.03
CA GLY A 228 -4.82 -13.31 28.71
C GLY A 228 -4.11 -14.67 28.77
N MET A 229 -4.76 -15.71 28.26
CA MET A 229 -4.15 -17.04 28.09
C MET A 229 -3.81 -17.26 26.62
N GLY A 230 -2.56 -17.58 26.32
CA GLY A 230 -2.11 -17.85 24.95
C GLY A 230 -2.57 -19.23 24.47
N LEU A 231 -3.46 -19.28 23.47
CA LEU A 231 -3.94 -20.55 22.92
C LEU A 231 -2.79 -21.40 22.37
N GLU A 232 -1.92 -20.83 21.57
CA GLU A 232 -0.79 -21.52 20.93
C GLU A 232 0.13 -22.16 21.97
N ARG A 233 0.41 -21.46 23.08
CA ARG A 233 1.24 -21.96 24.19
C ARG A 233 0.54 -23.12 24.93
N MET A 234 -0.74 -22.96 25.23
CA MET A 234 -1.53 -24.04 25.85
C MET A 234 -1.57 -25.29 24.99
N VAL A 235 -1.81 -25.14 23.69
CA VAL A 235 -1.89 -26.26 22.74
C VAL A 235 -0.55 -26.96 22.62
N SER A 236 0.58 -26.23 22.63
CA SER A 236 1.91 -26.86 22.57
C SER A 236 2.17 -27.80 23.76
N ILE A 237 1.73 -27.42 24.97
CA ILE A 237 1.85 -28.25 26.16
C ILE A 237 0.92 -29.47 26.07
N ILE A 238 -0.34 -29.27 25.69
CA ILE A 238 -1.36 -30.32 25.63
C ILE A 238 -1.03 -31.37 24.57
N GLN A 239 -0.45 -30.95 23.43
CA GLN A 239 -0.04 -31.83 22.34
C GLN A 239 1.38 -32.38 22.51
N ASP A 240 2.07 -32.05 23.62
CA ASP A 240 3.47 -32.44 23.89
C ASP A 240 4.40 -32.04 22.71
N ALA A 241 4.18 -30.87 22.17
CA ALA A 241 4.93 -30.35 21.04
C ALA A 241 6.21 -29.64 21.49
N PRO A 242 7.34 -29.77 20.76
CA PRO A 242 8.60 -29.10 21.10
C PRO A 242 8.47 -27.58 21.10
N THR A 243 7.72 -27.04 20.16
CA THR A 243 7.42 -25.61 20.05
C THR A 243 5.95 -25.41 19.67
N ASN A 244 5.47 -24.18 19.70
CA ASN A 244 4.12 -23.87 19.22
C ASN A 244 3.90 -24.28 17.75
N PHE A 245 4.97 -24.34 16.97
CA PHE A 245 4.91 -24.62 15.52
C PHE A 245 4.64 -26.11 15.19
N GLU A 246 4.94 -27.05 16.08
CA GLU A 246 4.66 -28.48 15.88
C GLU A 246 3.25 -28.89 16.31
N THR A 247 2.35 -27.90 16.50
CA THR A 247 0.95 -28.12 16.83
C THR A 247 0.04 -28.24 15.61
N ASP A 248 -1.22 -28.60 15.84
CA ASP A 248 -2.26 -28.67 14.80
C ASP A 248 -2.61 -27.32 14.17
N LEU A 249 -2.18 -26.20 14.77
CA LEU A 249 -2.34 -24.84 14.24
C LEU A 249 -1.35 -24.51 13.11
N PHE A 250 -0.18 -25.10 13.10
CA PHE A 250 0.89 -24.77 12.17
C PHE A 250 1.34 -25.93 11.27
N MET A 251 1.35 -27.16 11.79
CA MET A 251 1.84 -28.30 11.04
C MET A 251 1.15 -28.53 9.69
N PRO A 252 -0.18 -28.32 9.54
CA PRO A 252 -0.80 -28.44 8.21
C PRO A 252 -0.24 -27.43 7.20
N ILE A 253 0.08 -26.21 7.64
CA ILE A 253 0.70 -25.18 6.78
C ILE A 253 2.13 -25.60 6.43
N ILE A 254 2.92 -26.01 7.42
CA ILE A 254 4.30 -26.50 7.23
C ILE A 254 4.32 -27.68 6.23
N ARG A 255 3.38 -28.62 6.34
CA ARG A 255 3.26 -29.76 5.41
C ARG A 255 2.92 -29.32 3.98
N GLU A 256 2.10 -28.31 3.81
CA GLU A 256 1.82 -27.75 2.48
C GLU A 256 3.07 -27.07 1.89
N VAL A 257 3.81 -26.31 2.71
CA VAL A 257 5.08 -25.70 2.28
C VAL A 257 6.13 -26.76 1.91
N GLU A 258 6.21 -27.90 2.65
CA GLU A 258 7.05 -29.04 2.28
C GLU A 258 6.73 -29.58 0.88
N GLN A 259 5.44 -29.67 0.53
CA GLN A 259 5.03 -30.16 -0.79
C GLN A 259 5.44 -29.17 -1.89
N ILE A 260 5.29 -27.87 -1.63
CA ILE A 260 5.66 -26.82 -2.58
C ILE A 260 7.17 -26.74 -2.77
N ALA A 261 7.93 -26.81 -1.66
CA ALA A 261 9.39 -26.68 -1.68
C ALA A 261 10.13 -27.96 -2.12
N GLY A 262 9.53 -29.13 -1.93
CA GLY A 262 10.23 -30.41 -2.09
C GLY A 262 11.26 -30.71 -1.00
N VAL A 263 11.27 -29.91 0.09
CA VAL A 263 12.20 -30.04 1.23
C VAL A 263 11.39 -30.43 2.46
N LYS A 264 11.99 -31.20 3.38
CA LYS A 264 11.33 -31.66 4.61
C LYS A 264 11.66 -30.78 5.80
N TYR A 265 10.65 -30.49 6.61
CA TYR A 265 10.77 -29.90 7.94
C TYR A 265 11.52 -30.86 8.87
N GLY A 266 12.36 -30.34 9.76
CA GLY A 266 13.23 -31.16 10.64
C GLY A 266 14.54 -31.59 9.99
N HIS A 267 14.87 -31.09 8.80
CA HIS A 267 16.10 -31.47 8.09
C HIS A 267 17.31 -30.61 8.49
N SER A 268 17.13 -29.33 8.67
CA SER A 268 18.15 -28.40 9.19
C SER A 268 17.51 -27.23 9.92
N GLN A 269 18.21 -26.67 10.90
CA GLN A 269 17.73 -25.55 11.68
C GLN A 269 17.38 -24.32 10.80
N GLU A 270 18.19 -24.04 9.78
CA GLU A 270 17.94 -22.92 8.86
C GLU A 270 16.63 -23.12 8.06
N ASN A 271 16.39 -24.32 7.54
CA ASN A 271 15.15 -24.65 6.84
C ASN A 271 13.96 -24.57 7.79
N ASP A 272 14.11 -25.07 9.03
CA ASP A 272 13.03 -25.08 10.01
C ASP A 272 12.60 -23.66 10.40
N VAL A 273 13.54 -22.73 10.54
CA VAL A 273 13.23 -21.29 10.72
C VAL A 273 12.42 -20.77 9.54
N ALA A 274 12.82 -21.10 8.31
CA ALA A 274 12.10 -20.66 7.11
C ALA A 274 10.64 -21.18 7.08
N PHE A 275 10.42 -22.46 7.39
CA PHE A 275 9.09 -23.05 7.49
C PHE A 275 8.23 -22.35 8.56
N LYS A 276 8.80 -22.10 9.74
CA LYS A 276 8.12 -21.44 10.86
C LYS A 276 7.71 -20.00 10.51
N VAL A 277 8.63 -19.24 9.94
CA VAL A 277 8.36 -17.85 9.50
C VAL A 277 7.24 -17.81 8.46
N ILE A 278 7.29 -18.68 7.45
CA ILE A 278 6.25 -18.74 6.42
C ILE A 278 4.89 -19.09 7.02
N ALA A 279 4.84 -20.09 7.92
CA ALA A 279 3.61 -20.54 8.55
C ALA A 279 2.99 -19.49 9.47
N ASP A 280 3.79 -18.75 10.22
CA ASP A 280 3.32 -17.64 11.06
C ASP A 280 2.78 -16.49 10.20
N HIS A 281 3.58 -16.03 9.23
CA HIS A 281 3.26 -14.83 8.47
C HIS A 281 2.05 -15.02 7.57
N ILE A 282 1.83 -16.20 7.00
CA ILE A 282 0.61 -16.46 6.20
C ILE A 282 -0.66 -16.43 7.06
N ARG A 283 -0.62 -16.92 8.30
CA ARG A 283 -1.75 -16.80 9.23
C ARG A 283 -2.09 -15.32 9.46
N THR A 284 -1.09 -14.54 9.83
CA THR A 284 -1.24 -13.10 10.10
C THR A 284 -1.81 -12.36 8.92
N VAL A 285 -1.21 -12.54 7.73
CA VAL A 285 -1.62 -11.83 6.52
C VAL A 285 -3.01 -12.25 6.06
N ALA A 286 -3.34 -13.55 6.11
CA ALA A 286 -4.65 -14.04 5.69
C ALA A 286 -5.78 -13.48 6.58
N PHE A 287 -5.60 -13.50 7.90
CA PHE A 287 -6.58 -12.94 8.83
C PHE A 287 -6.70 -11.41 8.73
N ALA A 288 -5.60 -10.71 8.62
CA ALA A 288 -5.61 -9.26 8.51
C ALA A 288 -6.29 -8.77 7.21
N ILE A 289 -6.06 -9.48 6.09
CA ILE A 289 -6.76 -9.18 4.81
C ILE A 289 -8.25 -9.56 4.93
N GLY A 290 -8.58 -10.69 5.53
CA GLY A 290 -9.96 -11.10 5.81
C GLY A 290 -10.73 -10.08 6.64
N ASP A 291 -10.05 -9.41 7.56
CA ASP A 291 -10.60 -8.33 8.40
C ASP A 291 -10.48 -6.93 7.74
N GLY A 292 -10.15 -6.86 6.43
CA GLY A 292 -10.24 -5.65 5.61
C GLY A 292 -8.96 -4.82 5.47
N ALA A 293 -7.81 -5.29 6.00
CA ALA A 293 -6.53 -4.60 5.77
C ALA A 293 -5.93 -4.98 4.41
N LEU A 294 -5.37 -4.01 3.69
CA LEU A 294 -4.69 -4.23 2.41
C LEU A 294 -3.22 -3.82 2.46
N PRO A 295 -2.33 -4.54 1.76
CA PRO A 295 -0.93 -4.15 1.65
C PRO A 295 -0.77 -2.73 1.08
N SER A 296 0.01 -1.87 1.75
CA SER A 296 0.25 -0.49 1.33
C SER A 296 1.64 -0.01 1.79
N ASN A 297 2.00 1.24 1.50
CA ASN A 297 3.30 1.81 1.89
C ASN A 297 3.32 2.39 3.31
N GLU A 298 2.18 2.52 3.96
CA GLU A 298 2.07 3.17 5.28
C GLU A 298 1.13 2.40 6.21
N GLY A 299 1.28 2.60 7.50
CA GLY A 299 0.40 2.09 8.54
C GLY A 299 0.27 0.56 8.52
N ARG A 300 -0.97 0.07 8.67
CA ARG A 300 -1.30 -1.37 8.71
C ARG A 300 -0.85 -2.11 7.46
N GLY A 301 -1.05 -1.51 6.30
CA GLY A 301 -0.70 -2.14 5.03
C GLY A 301 0.80 -2.30 4.83
N TYR A 302 1.62 -1.42 5.39
CA TYR A 302 3.07 -1.58 5.41
C TYR A 302 3.49 -2.82 6.20
N ILE A 303 2.88 -3.05 7.35
CA ILE A 303 3.15 -4.26 8.17
C ILE A 303 2.83 -5.53 7.39
N LEU A 304 1.67 -5.60 6.72
CA LEU A 304 1.32 -6.76 5.88
C LEU A 304 2.33 -6.98 4.76
N ARG A 305 2.76 -5.91 4.13
CA ARG A 305 3.77 -5.93 3.08
C ARG A 305 5.12 -6.42 3.60
N ARG A 306 5.54 -5.96 4.79
CA ARG A 306 6.75 -6.42 5.48
C ARG A 306 6.70 -7.92 5.76
N LEU A 307 5.59 -8.42 6.32
CA LEU A 307 5.41 -9.85 6.62
C LEU A 307 5.46 -10.71 5.36
N LEU A 308 4.73 -10.34 4.30
CA LEU A 308 4.75 -11.05 3.03
C LEU A 308 6.16 -11.11 2.43
N ARG A 309 6.86 -9.98 2.39
CA ARG A 309 8.20 -9.89 1.82
C ARG A 309 9.23 -10.68 2.65
N ARG A 310 9.07 -10.65 3.97
CA ARG A 310 9.90 -11.47 4.86
C ARG A 310 9.68 -12.96 4.60
N ALA A 311 8.43 -13.42 4.48
CA ALA A 311 8.13 -14.81 4.15
C ALA A 311 8.68 -15.23 2.78
N VAL A 312 8.58 -14.37 1.74
CA VAL A 312 9.15 -14.63 0.41
C VAL A 312 10.68 -14.71 0.46
N ARG A 313 11.34 -13.90 1.30
CA ARG A 313 12.79 -14.03 1.54
C ARG A 313 13.14 -15.42 2.09
N TYR A 314 12.45 -15.84 3.16
CA TYR A 314 12.71 -17.16 3.77
C TYR A 314 12.35 -18.32 2.82
N ALA A 315 11.40 -18.13 1.93
CA ALA A 315 11.06 -19.12 0.92
C ALA A 315 12.23 -19.41 -0.06
N LYS A 316 13.11 -18.42 -0.29
CA LYS A 316 14.33 -18.65 -1.10
C LYS A 316 15.31 -19.62 -0.42
N VAL A 317 15.37 -19.65 0.91
CA VAL A 317 16.15 -20.67 1.65
C VAL A 317 15.64 -22.08 1.33
N LEU A 318 14.30 -22.19 1.16
CA LEU A 318 13.64 -23.44 0.74
C LEU A 318 13.61 -23.64 -0.79
N THR A 319 14.37 -22.85 -1.55
CA THR A 319 14.44 -22.90 -3.03
C THR A 319 13.13 -22.58 -3.76
N ILE A 320 12.17 -21.94 -3.11
CA ILE A 320 10.93 -21.48 -3.72
C ILE A 320 11.18 -20.12 -4.38
N ASN A 321 11.09 -20.06 -5.72
CA ASN A 321 11.39 -18.87 -6.51
C ASN A 321 10.18 -18.24 -7.22
N GLU A 322 8.99 -18.79 -6.99
CA GLU A 322 7.74 -18.33 -7.60
C GLU A 322 6.73 -17.92 -6.52
N PRO A 323 5.73 -17.08 -6.82
CA PRO A 323 4.65 -16.76 -5.91
C PRO A 323 3.94 -18.04 -5.42
N PHE A 324 3.83 -18.20 -4.11
CA PHE A 324 3.31 -19.42 -3.50
C PHE A 324 2.45 -19.19 -2.24
N MET A 325 2.68 -18.09 -1.50
CA MET A 325 2.00 -17.79 -0.24
C MET A 325 0.47 -17.86 -0.39
N TYR A 326 -0.05 -17.36 -1.52
CA TYR A 326 -1.49 -17.39 -1.80
C TYR A 326 -2.07 -18.82 -1.81
N LYS A 327 -1.26 -19.84 -2.13
CA LYS A 327 -1.69 -21.25 -2.15
C LYS A 327 -1.94 -21.80 -0.73
N LEU A 328 -1.35 -21.18 0.29
CA LEU A 328 -1.48 -21.58 1.69
C LEU A 328 -2.77 -21.05 2.34
N VAL A 329 -3.43 -20.05 1.77
CA VAL A 329 -4.66 -19.44 2.32
C VAL A 329 -5.77 -20.46 2.59
N PRO A 330 -6.09 -21.42 1.69
CA PRO A 330 -7.11 -22.43 1.94
C PRO A 330 -6.77 -23.33 3.12
N VAL A 331 -5.48 -23.55 3.39
CA VAL A 331 -5.03 -24.36 4.54
C VAL A 331 -5.27 -23.61 5.84
N VAL A 332 -4.92 -22.31 5.88
CA VAL A 332 -5.23 -21.44 7.04
C VAL A 332 -6.75 -21.41 7.29
N GLY A 333 -7.54 -21.19 6.24
CA GLY A 333 -9.00 -21.20 6.35
C GLY A 333 -9.54 -22.48 6.98
N LYS A 334 -9.11 -23.65 6.50
CA LYS A 334 -9.56 -24.95 7.03
C LYS A 334 -9.20 -25.18 8.49
N ILE A 335 -7.99 -24.79 8.92
CA ILE A 335 -7.54 -24.93 10.32
C ILE A 335 -8.45 -24.13 11.25
N MET A 336 -8.84 -22.93 10.83
CA MET A 336 -9.48 -21.94 11.68
C MET A 336 -11.02 -21.87 11.49
N ASN A 337 -11.58 -22.53 10.48
CA ASN A 337 -13.00 -22.41 10.07
C ASN A 337 -14.01 -22.69 11.18
N SER A 338 -13.69 -23.59 12.10
CA SER A 338 -14.62 -23.96 13.19
C SER A 338 -14.99 -22.77 14.08
N PHE A 339 -14.17 -21.73 14.12
CA PHE A 339 -14.37 -20.56 14.97
C PHE A 339 -14.28 -19.24 14.20
N TYR A 340 -13.42 -19.15 13.17
CA TYR A 340 -13.20 -17.98 12.33
C TYR A 340 -13.40 -18.32 10.85
N PRO A 341 -14.66 -18.37 10.37
CA PRO A 341 -14.98 -18.77 9.00
C PRO A 341 -14.62 -17.71 7.93
N GLU A 342 -14.25 -16.49 8.33
CA GLU A 342 -14.03 -15.37 7.42
C GLU A 342 -12.90 -15.62 6.43
N VAL A 343 -11.81 -16.32 6.81
CA VAL A 343 -10.71 -16.63 5.89
C VAL A 343 -11.14 -17.63 4.82
N GLU A 344 -11.89 -18.67 5.21
CA GLU A 344 -12.41 -19.64 4.24
C GLU A 344 -13.43 -19.03 3.31
N ASN A 345 -14.35 -18.22 3.84
CA ASN A 345 -15.40 -17.53 3.08
C ASN A 345 -14.82 -16.53 2.06
N GLN A 346 -13.68 -15.93 2.35
CA GLN A 346 -13.03 -14.92 1.52
C GLN A 346 -11.76 -15.45 0.82
N THR A 347 -11.55 -16.76 0.78
CA THR A 347 -10.32 -17.39 0.26
C THR A 347 -9.89 -16.82 -1.09
N TYR A 348 -10.80 -16.72 -2.06
CA TYR A 348 -10.49 -16.21 -3.39
C TYR A 348 -9.96 -14.77 -3.35
N PHE A 349 -10.60 -13.89 -2.58
CA PHE A 349 -10.18 -12.51 -2.42
C PHE A 349 -8.79 -12.42 -1.77
N ILE A 350 -8.59 -13.11 -0.64
CA ILE A 350 -7.32 -13.11 0.10
C ILE A 350 -6.20 -13.64 -0.78
N GLN A 351 -6.44 -14.73 -1.52
CA GLN A 351 -5.47 -15.28 -2.48
C GLN A 351 -5.08 -14.27 -3.56
N LYS A 352 -6.06 -13.55 -4.13
CA LYS A 352 -5.81 -12.56 -5.18
C LYS A 352 -4.96 -11.39 -4.66
N VAL A 353 -5.23 -10.89 -3.45
CA VAL A 353 -4.45 -9.82 -2.82
C VAL A 353 -3.01 -10.26 -2.58
N ILE A 354 -2.82 -11.41 -1.93
CA ILE A 354 -1.49 -11.95 -1.60
C ILE A 354 -0.70 -12.20 -2.89
N ARG A 355 -1.30 -12.89 -3.86
CA ARG A 355 -0.66 -13.19 -5.14
C ARG A 355 -0.18 -11.93 -5.86
N THR A 356 -1.01 -10.90 -5.93
CA THR A 356 -0.65 -9.63 -6.58
C THR A 356 0.54 -8.94 -5.88
N GLU A 357 0.61 -8.96 -4.55
CA GLU A 357 1.75 -8.37 -3.83
C GLU A 357 3.01 -9.23 -3.96
N GLU A 358 2.88 -10.57 -3.96
CA GLU A 358 4.00 -11.48 -4.22
C GLU A 358 4.58 -11.30 -5.62
N GLU A 359 3.73 -11.26 -6.67
CA GLU A 359 4.18 -11.06 -8.06
C GLU A 359 4.95 -9.75 -8.21
N ARG A 360 4.43 -8.65 -7.67
CA ARG A 360 5.11 -7.35 -7.65
C ARG A 360 6.46 -7.38 -6.92
N PHE A 361 6.52 -8.09 -5.80
CA PHE A 361 7.75 -8.19 -5.05
C PHE A 361 8.78 -9.08 -5.77
N HIS A 362 8.35 -10.15 -6.42
CA HIS A 362 9.23 -10.99 -7.22
C HIS A 362 9.86 -10.24 -8.41
N GLU A 363 9.12 -9.33 -9.06
CA GLU A 363 9.64 -8.46 -10.12
C GLU A 363 10.78 -7.57 -9.61
N THR A 364 10.64 -6.97 -8.42
CA THR A 364 11.61 -6.04 -7.86
C THR A 364 12.67 -6.70 -6.98
N LEU A 365 12.39 -7.88 -6.42
CA LEU A 365 13.25 -8.58 -5.47
C LEU A 365 14.60 -8.95 -6.07
N ASN A 366 14.62 -9.50 -7.28
CA ASN A 366 15.86 -9.94 -7.91
C ASN A 366 16.80 -8.77 -8.22
N GLU A 367 16.25 -7.63 -8.65
CA GLU A 367 17.02 -6.40 -8.88
C GLU A 367 17.50 -5.80 -7.57
N GLY A 368 16.63 -5.71 -6.55
CA GLY A 368 16.98 -5.22 -5.23
C GLY A 368 18.04 -6.06 -4.53
N LEU A 369 17.95 -7.39 -4.60
CA LEU A 369 18.96 -8.31 -4.06
C LEU A 369 20.32 -8.16 -4.76
N ALA A 370 20.35 -8.08 -6.08
CA ALA A 370 21.59 -7.89 -6.82
C ALA A 370 22.31 -6.60 -6.46
N ILE A 371 21.54 -5.52 -6.21
CA ILE A 371 22.08 -4.25 -5.74
C ILE A 371 22.57 -4.37 -4.30
N LEU A 372 21.79 -4.98 -3.40
CA LEU A 372 22.17 -5.19 -2.02
C LEU A 372 23.43 -6.05 -1.91
N GLU A 373 23.55 -7.14 -2.66
CA GLU A 373 24.76 -7.95 -2.74
C GLU A 373 25.98 -7.14 -3.19
N THR A 374 25.78 -6.21 -4.14
CA THR A 374 26.83 -5.32 -4.59
C THR A 374 27.25 -4.34 -3.47
N ILE A 375 26.30 -3.78 -2.74
CA ILE A 375 26.54 -2.90 -1.58
C ILE A 375 27.30 -3.65 -0.49
N LEU A 376 26.83 -4.86 -0.12
CA LEU A 376 27.44 -5.70 0.88
C LEU A 376 28.89 -6.10 0.51
N LYS A 377 29.12 -6.46 -0.75
CA LYS A 377 30.46 -6.77 -1.28
C LYS A 377 31.37 -5.54 -1.21
N THR A 378 30.88 -4.38 -1.65
CA THR A 378 31.64 -3.12 -1.59
C THR A 378 31.99 -2.75 -0.15
N ALA A 379 31.05 -2.85 0.76
CA ALA A 379 31.27 -2.59 2.18
C ALA A 379 32.37 -3.50 2.78
N LYS A 380 32.36 -4.79 2.42
CA LYS A 380 33.42 -5.74 2.81
C LYS A 380 34.78 -5.38 2.21
N GLU A 381 34.84 -5.00 0.92
CA GLU A 381 36.06 -4.61 0.22
C GLU A 381 36.66 -3.30 0.77
N THR A 382 35.80 -2.35 1.19
CA THR A 382 36.19 -1.06 1.77
C THR A 382 36.35 -1.08 3.30
N ASN A 383 36.07 -2.24 3.92
CA ASN A 383 36.05 -2.42 5.37
C ASN A 383 35.10 -1.46 6.11
N GLU A 384 34.05 -1.03 5.43
CA GLU A 384 32.95 -0.27 6.04
C GLU A 384 32.09 -1.22 6.90
N GLN A 385 31.69 -0.76 8.08
CA GLN A 385 30.89 -1.56 9.03
C GLN A 385 29.40 -1.18 8.98
N VAL A 386 29.04 -0.17 8.20
CA VAL A 386 27.68 0.41 8.17
C VAL A 386 27.29 0.66 6.72
N ILE A 387 26.11 0.19 6.33
CA ILE A 387 25.48 0.52 5.03
C ILE A 387 24.92 1.94 5.13
N LYS A 388 25.22 2.76 4.12
CA LYS A 388 24.81 4.19 4.07
C LYS A 388 23.31 4.37 3.92
N GLY A 389 22.75 5.37 4.60
CA GLY A 389 21.32 5.68 4.53
C GLY A 389 20.80 5.96 3.12
N ALA A 390 21.62 6.58 2.26
CA ALA A 390 21.26 6.82 0.84
C ALA A 390 21.10 5.52 0.02
N ASP A 391 21.91 4.49 0.30
CA ASP A 391 21.81 3.19 -0.37
C ASP A 391 20.56 2.43 0.11
N ILE A 392 20.27 2.51 1.42
CA ILE A 392 19.05 1.95 2.01
C ILE A 392 17.81 2.65 1.41
N PHE A 393 17.85 3.99 1.33
CA PHE A 393 16.77 4.77 0.73
C PHE A 393 16.53 4.40 -0.74
N LYS A 394 17.58 4.19 -1.52
CA LYS A 394 17.47 3.75 -2.91
C LYS A 394 16.80 2.38 -3.03
N LEU A 395 17.19 1.42 -2.18
CA LEU A 395 16.55 0.10 -2.10
C LEU A 395 15.07 0.22 -1.74
N TYR A 396 14.73 1.08 -0.78
CA TYR A 396 13.37 1.30 -0.33
C TYR A 396 12.49 2.01 -1.39
N ASP A 397 12.95 3.17 -1.88
CA ASP A 397 12.15 4.05 -2.74
C ASP A 397 11.99 3.50 -4.17
N THR A 398 13.07 2.95 -4.74
CA THR A 398 13.10 2.51 -6.14
C THR A 398 12.66 1.05 -6.28
N PHE A 399 13.12 0.18 -5.39
CA PHE A 399 12.88 -1.27 -5.50
C PHE A 399 11.84 -1.79 -4.49
N GLY A 400 11.31 -0.90 -3.64
CA GLY A 400 10.34 -1.28 -2.63
C GLY A 400 10.88 -2.29 -1.61
N PHE A 401 12.19 -2.30 -1.40
CA PHE A 401 12.86 -3.21 -0.48
C PHE A 401 12.74 -2.65 0.95
N PRO A 402 12.06 -3.31 1.89
CA PRO A 402 11.88 -2.78 3.24
C PRO A 402 13.22 -2.55 3.93
N VAL A 403 13.29 -1.49 4.75
CA VAL A 403 14.52 -1.14 5.49
C VAL A 403 14.92 -2.28 6.41
N GLU A 404 13.97 -2.86 7.11
CA GLU A 404 14.16 -3.96 8.03
C GLU A 404 14.69 -5.22 7.33
N LEU A 405 14.29 -5.43 6.08
CA LEU A 405 14.83 -6.52 5.27
C LEU A 405 16.29 -6.26 4.88
N THR A 406 16.63 -5.00 4.58
CA THR A 406 18.03 -4.59 4.34
C THR A 406 18.85 -4.77 5.61
N GLU A 407 18.29 -4.46 6.78
CA GLU A 407 18.92 -4.62 8.08
C GLU A 407 19.20 -6.09 8.40
N GLU A 408 18.22 -6.98 8.27
CA GLU A 408 18.40 -8.42 8.45
C GLU A 408 19.53 -8.98 7.54
N TYR A 409 19.57 -8.55 6.26
CA TYR A 409 20.65 -8.97 5.35
C TYR A 409 22.01 -8.40 5.76
N ALA A 410 22.06 -7.17 6.28
CA ALA A 410 23.27 -6.54 6.77
C ALA A 410 23.82 -7.29 8.01
N GLU A 411 22.95 -7.60 8.97
CA GLU A 411 23.28 -8.34 10.18
C GLU A 411 23.79 -9.75 9.88
N ASP A 412 23.17 -10.49 8.95
CA ASP A 412 23.64 -11.78 8.48
C ASP A 412 25.09 -11.73 7.92
N HIS A 413 25.53 -10.53 7.51
CA HIS A 413 26.88 -10.27 7.00
C HIS A 413 27.78 -9.52 7.98
N GLY A 414 27.33 -9.30 9.23
CA GLY A 414 28.08 -8.62 10.30
C GLY A 414 28.16 -7.10 10.10
N LEU A 415 27.25 -6.50 9.34
CA LEU A 415 27.16 -5.07 9.07
C LEU A 415 25.96 -4.45 9.81
N LYS A 416 26.00 -3.14 10.02
CA LYS A 416 24.89 -2.33 10.54
C LYS A 416 24.33 -1.44 9.44
N VAL A 417 23.17 -0.82 9.69
CA VAL A 417 22.51 0.14 8.78
C VAL A 417 22.51 1.55 9.38
N ASP A 418 22.61 2.57 8.52
CA ASP A 418 22.51 3.99 8.90
C ASP A 418 21.04 4.46 8.85
N HIS A 419 20.32 4.19 9.92
CA HIS A 419 18.93 4.64 10.07
C HIS A 419 18.79 6.17 10.03
N ALA A 420 19.73 6.92 10.61
CA ALA A 420 19.65 8.37 10.65
C ALA A 420 19.78 8.98 9.24
N GLY A 421 20.68 8.44 8.43
CA GLY A 421 20.84 8.81 7.03
C GLY A 421 19.61 8.46 6.19
N PHE A 422 19.01 7.29 6.40
CA PHE A 422 17.77 6.90 5.76
C PHE A 422 16.61 7.84 6.09
N GLU A 423 16.42 8.17 7.37
CA GLU A 423 15.38 9.10 7.82
C GLU A 423 15.55 10.51 7.22
N ALA A 424 16.79 10.97 7.05
CA ALA A 424 17.09 12.25 6.40
C ALA A 424 16.64 12.26 4.94
N GLU A 425 16.94 11.20 4.17
CA GLU A 425 16.50 11.05 2.77
C GLU A 425 14.96 10.96 2.66
N MET A 426 14.32 10.21 3.57
CA MET A 426 12.86 10.12 3.65
C MET A 426 12.21 11.47 3.94
N LYS A 427 12.80 12.27 4.82
CA LYS A 427 12.32 13.63 5.13
C LYS A 427 12.43 14.55 3.93
N GLU A 428 13.51 14.45 3.17
CA GLU A 428 13.71 15.23 1.94
C GLU A 428 12.71 14.81 0.85
N GLN A 429 12.48 13.52 0.65
CA GLN A 429 11.44 13.01 -0.27
C GLN A 429 10.06 13.56 0.10
N ARG A 430 9.68 13.48 1.39
CA ARG A 430 8.40 14.03 1.88
C ARG A 430 8.31 15.55 1.67
N ALA A 431 9.42 16.28 1.84
CA ALA A 431 9.48 17.71 1.56
C ALA A 431 9.29 18.01 0.08
N ARG A 432 9.96 17.25 -0.82
CA ARG A 432 9.78 17.36 -2.28
C ARG A 432 8.33 17.05 -2.71
N ALA A 433 7.72 16.01 -2.14
CA ALA A 433 6.32 15.66 -2.39
C ALA A 433 5.34 16.74 -1.89
N ARG A 434 5.65 17.39 -0.75
CA ARG A 434 4.87 18.53 -0.25
C ARG A 434 5.05 19.78 -1.11
N ALA A 435 6.27 20.07 -1.57
CA ALA A 435 6.55 21.22 -2.44
C ALA A 435 5.84 21.08 -3.80
N ALA A 436 5.77 19.87 -4.35
CA ALA A 436 5.00 19.58 -5.57
C ALA A 436 3.47 19.71 -5.39
N ARG A 437 2.96 19.72 -4.13
CA ARG A 437 1.56 19.98 -3.76
C ARG A 437 1.31 21.42 -3.29
N ALA A 438 2.31 22.29 -3.32
CA ALA A 438 2.28 23.62 -2.72
C ALA A 438 1.34 24.64 -3.42
N ASP A 439 0.63 24.25 -4.48
CA ASP A 439 -0.46 25.04 -5.06
C ASP A 439 -1.82 24.86 -4.36
N VAL A 440 -1.91 23.96 -3.39
CA VAL A 440 -3.04 23.88 -2.46
C VAL A 440 -2.64 24.70 -1.23
N LYS A 441 -3.18 25.90 -1.09
CA LYS A 441 -3.00 26.73 0.11
C LYS A 441 -3.30 25.87 1.35
N SER A 442 -2.24 25.49 2.08
CA SER A 442 -2.36 24.84 3.38
C SER A 442 -3.18 25.74 4.30
N MET A 443 -3.98 25.12 5.18
CA MET A 443 -4.78 25.78 6.22
C MET A 443 -4.06 27.03 6.76
N GLN A 444 -4.60 28.21 6.47
CA GLN A 444 -4.28 29.38 7.24
C GLN A 444 -4.68 29.13 8.69
N VAL A 445 -3.83 29.48 9.64
CA VAL A 445 -4.18 29.55 11.05
C VAL A 445 -5.40 30.45 11.14
N GLN A 446 -6.56 29.86 11.45
CA GLN A 446 -7.81 30.63 11.59
C GLN A 446 -7.64 31.58 12.76
N GLY A 447 -7.81 32.88 12.53
CA GLY A 447 -7.63 33.89 13.51
C GLY A 447 -8.58 33.70 14.71
N GLU A 448 -8.15 34.17 15.86
CA GLU A 448 -8.89 34.17 17.13
C GLU A 448 -10.28 34.82 17.00
N LEU A 449 -10.44 35.72 16.02
CA LEU A 449 -11.69 36.39 15.68
C LEU A 449 -12.85 35.42 15.41
N LEU A 450 -12.65 34.47 14.47
CA LEU A 450 -13.71 33.55 14.05
C LEU A 450 -14.12 32.57 15.17
N ALA A 451 -13.17 32.22 16.06
CA ALA A 451 -13.45 31.33 17.19
C ALA A 451 -14.37 32.00 18.24
N ASN A 452 -14.37 33.34 18.28
CA ASN A 452 -15.17 34.12 19.25
C ASN A 452 -16.58 34.47 18.75
N LEU A 453 -16.90 34.25 17.49
CA LEU A 453 -18.25 34.51 16.93
C LEU A 453 -19.16 33.32 17.27
N THR A 454 -20.24 33.57 18.00
CA THR A 454 -21.13 32.55 18.58
C THR A 454 -22.49 32.43 17.90
N GLU A 455 -22.91 33.39 17.09
CA GLU A 455 -24.19 33.34 16.37
C GLU A 455 -24.21 32.19 15.37
N LYS A 456 -25.34 31.49 15.32
CA LYS A 456 -25.54 30.37 14.43
C LYS A 456 -25.84 30.86 13.00
N SER A 457 -25.25 30.15 12.04
CA SER A 457 -25.50 30.28 10.60
C SER A 457 -26.11 28.98 10.06
N ALA A 458 -27.42 29.01 9.76
CA ALA A 458 -28.13 27.81 9.34
C ALA A 458 -28.04 27.62 7.79
N PHE A 459 -27.83 26.36 7.36
CA PHE A 459 -27.92 26.01 5.97
C PHE A 459 -29.34 25.63 5.56
N VAL A 460 -29.95 26.36 4.64
CA VAL A 460 -31.32 26.16 4.13
C VAL A 460 -31.37 25.69 2.67
N GLY A 461 -30.21 25.43 2.08
CA GLY A 461 -30.02 25.14 0.65
C GLY A 461 -30.38 23.75 0.17
N TYR A 462 -30.91 22.86 1.01
CA TYR A 462 -31.34 21.53 0.56
C TYR A 462 -32.56 21.58 -0.36
N ASN A 463 -33.46 22.51 -0.13
CA ASN A 463 -34.74 22.63 -0.84
C ASN A 463 -34.88 23.92 -1.65
N SER A 464 -34.00 24.90 -1.46
CA SER A 464 -34.06 26.19 -2.15
C SER A 464 -32.66 26.64 -2.61
N THR A 465 -32.61 27.25 -3.79
CA THR A 465 -31.40 27.91 -4.30
C THR A 465 -31.44 29.42 -4.12
N GLU A 466 -32.55 29.97 -3.56
CA GLU A 466 -32.68 31.38 -3.24
C GLU A 466 -33.22 31.51 -1.81
N HIS A 467 -32.73 32.52 -1.10
CA HIS A 467 -33.17 32.82 0.27
C HIS A 467 -32.96 34.30 0.59
N VAL A 468 -33.81 34.87 1.43
CA VAL A 468 -33.61 36.21 1.98
C VAL A 468 -33.08 36.08 3.40
N SER A 469 -31.96 36.71 3.69
CA SER A 469 -31.27 36.57 4.98
C SER A 469 -30.66 37.88 5.45
N GLU A 470 -30.23 37.91 6.69
CA GLU A 470 -29.56 39.05 7.33
C GLU A 470 -28.05 38.82 7.35
N ILE A 471 -27.25 39.85 7.08
CA ILE A 471 -25.79 39.85 7.25
C ILE A 471 -25.49 39.95 8.75
N LEU A 472 -24.96 38.87 9.37
CA LEU A 472 -24.57 38.90 10.78
C LEU A 472 -23.19 39.57 10.97
N TYR A 473 -22.23 39.22 10.13
CA TYR A 473 -20.85 39.70 10.23
C TYR A 473 -20.26 39.95 8.86
N LEU A 474 -19.53 41.07 8.75
CA LEU A 474 -18.61 41.36 7.64
C LEU A 474 -17.19 41.38 8.21
N ILE A 475 -16.26 40.70 7.53
CA ILE A 475 -14.88 40.56 7.96
C ILE A 475 -13.95 40.92 6.79
N GLN A 476 -13.05 41.86 7.03
CA GLN A 476 -12.04 42.28 6.08
C GLN A 476 -10.68 42.38 6.77
N ASN A 477 -9.63 41.74 6.19
CA ASN A 477 -8.30 41.74 6.78
C ASN A 477 -8.29 41.25 8.25
N ASP A 478 -9.01 40.17 8.54
CA ASP A 478 -9.17 39.57 9.87
C ASP A 478 -9.76 40.51 10.97
N THR A 479 -10.49 41.53 10.55
CA THR A 479 -11.21 42.46 11.44
C THR A 479 -12.68 42.56 11.07
N LEU A 480 -13.57 42.74 12.08
CA LEU A 480 -14.96 43.04 11.85
C LEU A 480 -15.09 44.46 11.30
N VAL A 481 -15.91 44.61 10.26
CA VAL A 481 -16.21 45.89 9.63
C VAL A 481 -17.73 46.11 9.53
N ASP A 482 -18.17 47.35 9.58
CA ASP A 482 -19.60 47.67 9.48
C ASP A 482 -20.08 47.68 8.03
N GLU A 483 -19.20 47.94 7.06
CA GLU A 483 -19.52 47.98 5.65
C GLU A 483 -18.37 47.63 4.73
N VAL A 484 -18.67 47.12 3.53
CA VAL A 484 -17.72 46.78 2.47
C VAL A 484 -18.20 47.34 1.14
N ALA A 485 -17.38 48.18 0.53
CA ALA A 485 -17.68 48.88 -0.75
C ALA A 485 -17.24 48.09 -1.98
N ALA A 486 -17.80 48.44 -3.13
CA ALA A 486 -17.45 47.88 -4.44
C ALA A 486 -15.95 47.87 -4.69
N GLY A 487 -15.45 46.82 -5.35
CA GLY A 487 -14.04 46.59 -5.66
C GLY A 487 -13.27 45.88 -4.55
N ASN A 488 -13.87 45.62 -3.40
CA ASN A 488 -13.22 44.95 -2.28
C ASN A 488 -13.69 43.49 -2.14
N GLU A 489 -12.80 42.66 -1.58
CA GLU A 489 -13.11 41.31 -1.11
C GLU A 489 -13.35 41.33 0.41
N ALA A 490 -14.24 40.45 0.87
CA ALA A 490 -14.53 40.29 2.29
C ALA A 490 -15.00 38.84 2.56
N GLN A 491 -15.10 38.51 3.85
CA GLN A 491 -15.81 37.33 4.33
C GLN A 491 -17.11 37.76 4.99
N VAL A 492 -18.18 37.00 4.82
CA VAL A 492 -19.49 37.28 5.36
C VAL A 492 -20.13 36.06 5.99
N ILE A 493 -20.77 36.23 7.13
CA ILE A 493 -21.61 35.24 7.80
C ILE A 493 -23.05 35.72 7.77
N PHE A 494 -23.94 34.86 7.23
CA PHE A 494 -25.38 35.10 7.21
C PHE A 494 -26.09 34.31 8.32
N LYS A 495 -27.23 34.79 8.78
CA LYS A 495 -28.10 34.06 9.72
C LYS A 495 -28.61 32.76 9.12
N GLU A 496 -29.01 32.77 7.87
CA GLU A 496 -29.41 31.62 7.06
C GLU A 496 -28.78 31.72 5.66
N THR A 497 -28.40 30.61 5.08
CA THR A 497 -27.78 30.62 3.74
C THR A 497 -28.23 29.44 2.89
N PRO A 498 -28.54 29.65 1.60
CA PRO A 498 -28.74 28.57 0.64
C PRO A 498 -27.45 28.02 0.05
N PHE A 499 -26.28 28.65 0.32
CA PHE A 499 -24.99 28.26 -0.20
C PHE A 499 -24.41 27.10 0.60
N TYR A 500 -24.10 26.01 -0.08
CA TYR A 500 -23.40 24.84 0.50
C TYR A 500 -21.93 25.19 0.76
N ALA A 501 -21.49 24.99 1.99
CA ALA A 501 -20.06 25.09 2.34
C ALA A 501 -19.34 23.80 1.95
N GLU A 502 -18.12 23.91 1.42
CA GLU A 502 -17.30 22.77 1.04
C GLU A 502 -17.20 21.75 2.16
N SER A 503 -17.66 20.54 1.91
CA SER A 503 -17.66 19.46 2.88
C SER A 503 -17.91 18.11 2.19
N GLY A 504 -17.38 17.00 2.75
CA GLY A 504 -17.65 15.65 2.27
C GLY A 504 -17.27 15.42 0.80
N GLY A 505 -16.29 16.18 0.27
CA GLY A 505 -15.84 16.12 -1.12
C GLY A 505 -16.69 16.92 -2.10
N GLN A 506 -17.85 17.46 -1.71
CA GLN A 506 -18.63 18.38 -2.55
C GLN A 506 -18.06 19.79 -2.45
N VAL A 507 -17.76 20.42 -3.60
CA VAL A 507 -17.27 21.80 -3.69
C VAL A 507 -18.34 22.80 -3.19
N ALA A 508 -17.87 23.96 -2.72
CA ALA A 508 -18.73 25.06 -2.32
C ALA A 508 -19.58 25.61 -3.48
N ASP A 509 -20.74 26.11 -3.14
CA ASP A 509 -21.56 26.86 -4.09
C ASP A 509 -21.01 28.24 -4.39
N LYS A 510 -21.36 28.71 -5.56
CA LYS A 510 -21.15 30.08 -6.02
C LYS A 510 -22.48 30.73 -6.34
N GLY A 511 -22.50 32.09 -6.39
CA GLY A 511 -23.73 32.81 -6.75
C GLY A 511 -23.65 34.28 -6.41
N THR A 512 -24.80 34.91 -6.12
CA THR A 512 -24.94 36.35 -5.94
C THR A 512 -25.59 36.70 -4.61
N ILE A 513 -25.23 37.87 -4.09
CA ILE A 513 -25.80 38.54 -2.93
C ILE A 513 -26.27 39.90 -3.43
N GLU A 514 -27.55 40.19 -3.24
CA GLU A 514 -28.15 41.44 -3.65
C GLU A 514 -28.82 42.12 -2.44
N SER A 515 -28.45 43.35 -2.14
CA SER A 515 -29.12 44.25 -1.17
C SER A 515 -29.71 45.45 -1.90
N GLU A 516 -30.40 46.29 -1.16
CA GLU A 516 -30.89 47.59 -1.72
C GLU A 516 -29.74 48.49 -2.17
N THR A 517 -28.55 48.33 -1.58
CA THR A 517 -27.39 49.23 -1.75
C THR A 517 -26.20 48.61 -2.44
N GLY A 518 -26.20 47.30 -2.67
CA GLY A 518 -25.02 46.64 -3.25
C GLY A 518 -25.26 45.27 -3.84
N LEU A 519 -24.34 44.86 -4.73
CA LEU A 519 -24.28 43.56 -5.37
C LEU A 519 -22.89 42.93 -5.16
N ALA A 520 -22.86 41.66 -4.69
CA ALA A 520 -21.64 40.91 -4.52
C ALA A 520 -21.75 39.50 -5.13
N TYR A 521 -20.60 38.90 -5.42
CA TYR A 521 -20.48 37.52 -5.83
C TYR A 521 -19.89 36.69 -4.70
N VAL A 522 -20.44 35.50 -4.48
CA VAL A 522 -19.90 34.46 -3.62
C VAL A 522 -18.91 33.63 -4.44
N GLU A 523 -17.63 33.71 -4.08
CA GLU A 523 -16.54 32.99 -4.72
C GLU A 523 -16.28 31.62 -4.09
N ASP A 524 -16.49 31.51 -2.78
CA ASP A 524 -16.25 30.29 -2.00
C ASP A 524 -17.04 30.31 -0.69
N VAL A 525 -17.32 29.12 -0.12
CA VAL A 525 -17.98 28.98 1.17
C VAL A 525 -17.31 27.86 1.97
N GLN A 526 -16.82 28.18 3.15
CA GLN A 526 -16.13 27.25 4.06
C GLN A 526 -16.83 27.18 5.41
N LYS A 527 -16.53 26.16 6.22
CA LYS A 527 -16.98 26.10 7.60
C LYS A 527 -16.00 26.83 8.51
N ALA A 528 -16.51 27.80 9.28
CA ALA A 528 -15.77 28.45 10.36
C ALA A 528 -15.61 27.50 11.57
N PRO A 529 -14.70 27.79 12.55
CA PRO A 529 -14.47 26.94 13.72
C PRO A 529 -15.74 26.61 14.51
N ASN A 530 -16.65 27.55 14.63
CA ASN A 530 -17.96 27.40 15.31
C ASN A 530 -19.06 26.84 14.39
N LYS A 531 -18.67 26.18 13.27
CA LYS A 531 -19.58 25.55 12.29
C LYS A 531 -20.46 26.54 11.51
N GLN A 532 -20.23 27.84 11.59
CA GLN A 532 -20.91 28.82 10.74
C GLN A 532 -20.47 28.66 9.28
N ASN A 533 -21.33 29.10 8.35
CA ASN A 533 -21.01 29.16 6.93
C ASN A 533 -20.32 30.48 6.62
N LEU A 534 -19.03 30.44 6.34
CA LEU A 534 -18.19 31.59 6.05
C LEU A 534 -18.05 31.75 4.53
N HIS A 535 -18.66 32.79 3.99
CA HIS A 535 -18.69 33.09 2.57
C HIS A 535 -17.59 34.08 2.19
N ARG A 536 -16.72 33.73 1.28
CA ARG A 536 -15.78 34.68 0.65
C ARG A 536 -16.47 35.35 -0.52
N ILE A 537 -16.51 36.68 -0.49
CA ILE A 537 -17.26 37.49 -1.45
C ILE A 537 -16.39 38.54 -2.12
N SER A 538 -16.79 38.96 -3.35
CA SER A 538 -16.28 40.15 -4.01
C SER A 538 -17.44 41.10 -4.27
N VAL A 539 -17.39 42.29 -3.69
CA VAL A 539 -18.41 43.32 -3.91
C VAL A 539 -18.20 43.96 -5.28
N LYS A 540 -19.23 43.88 -6.14
CA LYS A 540 -19.14 44.38 -7.52
C LYS A 540 -19.72 45.79 -7.68
N GLU A 541 -20.82 46.05 -6.98
CA GLU A 541 -21.51 47.34 -7.06
C GLU A 541 -21.97 47.76 -5.66
N GLY A 542 -21.95 49.05 -5.40
CA GLY A 542 -22.50 49.65 -4.19
C GLY A 542 -21.74 49.27 -2.91
N VAL A 543 -22.49 49.07 -1.83
CA VAL A 543 -21.96 48.82 -0.49
C VAL A 543 -22.85 47.78 0.22
N LEU A 544 -22.23 46.82 0.89
CA LEU A 544 -22.91 45.89 1.80
C LEU A 544 -22.64 46.30 3.25
N LYS A 545 -23.63 46.23 4.15
CA LYS A 545 -23.52 46.60 5.55
C LYS A 545 -23.94 45.45 6.48
N THR A 546 -23.34 45.39 7.65
CA THR A 546 -23.78 44.49 8.73
C THR A 546 -25.23 44.85 9.13
N GLY A 547 -26.10 43.85 9.24
CA GLY A 547 -27.54 44.03 9.48
C GLY A 547 -28.38 44.20 8.20
N ASP A 548 -27.77 44.32 7.01
CA ASP A 548 -28.54 44.39 5.77
C ASP A 548 -29.34 43.11 5.55
N THR A 549 -30.57 43.30 5.07
CA THR A 549 -31.38 42.21 4.51
C THR A 549 -30.99 42.01 3.04
N VAL A 550 -30.52 40.81 2.70
CA VAL A 550 -29.99 40.50 1.36
C VAL A 550 -30.74 39.32 0.73
N LYS A 551 -30.86 39.36 -0.59
CA LYS A 551 -31.29 38.22 -1.37
C LYS A 551 -30.05 37.43 -1.77
N LEU A 552 -30.02 36.17 -1.36
CA LEU A 552 -29.00 35.20 -1.68
C LEU A 552 -29.48 34.31 -2.84
N ALA A 553 -28.69 34.14 -3.89
CA ALA A 553 -29.05 33.30 -5.02
C ALA A 553 -27.87 32.45 -5.46
N VAL A 554 -27.99 31.13 -5.31
CA VAL A 554 -27.00 30.13 -5.76
C VAL A 554 -27.04 30.02 -7.28
N ASP A 555 -25.87 29.85 -7.92
CA ASP A 555 -25.76 29.48 -9.33
C ASP A 555 -26.47 28.15 -9.58
N ARG A 556 -27.70 28.20 -10.04
CA ARG A 556 -28.56 27.03 -10.24
C ARG A 556 -28.00 26.04 -11.25
N VAL A 557 -27.24 26.55 -12.24
CA VAL A 557 -26.67 25.67 -13.28
C VAL A 557 -25.55 24.82 -12.66
N LYS A 558 -24.61 25.47 -11.97
CA LYS A 558 -23.51 24.75 -11.31
C LYS A 558 -24.02 23.80 -10.22
N ARG A 559 -24.94 24.26 -9.37
CA ARG A 559 -25.54 23.41 -8.31
C ARG A 559 -26.18 22.16 -8.92
N ARG A 560 -26.97 22.33 -10.03
CA ARG A 560 -27.64 21.21 -10.69
C ARG A 560 -26.66 20.17 -11.22
N GLU A 561 -25.56 20.61 -11.84
CA GLU A 561 -24.55 19.65 -12.32
C GLU A 561 -23.79 19.01 -11.14
N THR A 562 -23.48 19.78 -10.08
CA THR A 562 -22.83 19.22 -8.88
C THR A 562 -23.67 18.11 -8.22
N ILE A 563 -24.98 18.31 -8.02
CA ILE A 563 -25.83 17.31 -7.35
C ILE A 563 -25.99 16.03 -8.16
N LYS A 564 -25.91 16.10 -9.51
CA LYS A 564 -25.89 14.93 -10.39
C LYS A 564 -24.63 14.11 -10.16
N ASN A 565 -23.49 14.77 -10.17
CA ASN A 565 -22.19 14.14 -9.91
C ASN A 565 -22.15 13.55 -8.49
N HIS A 566 -22.74 14.22 -7.49
CA HIS A 566 -22.74 13.72 -6.13
C HIS A 566 -23.57 12.43 -6.00
N THR A 567 -24.76 12.41 -6.53
CA THR A 567 -25.60 11.19 -6.48
C THR A 567 -24.98 10.07 -7.31
N ALA A 568 -24.39 10.39 -8.46
CA ALA A 568 -23.66 9.40 -9.28
C ALA A 568 -22.45 8.82 -8.52
N THR A 569 -21.80 9.58 -7.63
CA THR A 569 -20.70 9.08 -6.79
C THR A 569 -21.20 7.97 -5.85
N HIS A 570 -22.37 8.12 -5.24
CA HIS A 570 -22.99 7.08 -4.40
C HIS A 570 -23.33 5.82 -5.21
N LEU A 571 -23.89 5.99 -6.41
CA LEU A 571 -24.17 4.85 -7.30
C LEU A 571 -22.87 4.14 -7.72
N LEU A 572 -21.83 4.90 -8.05
CA LEU A 572 -20.51 4.37 -8.40
C LEU A 572 -19.85 3.63 -7.22
N HIS A 573 -19.91 4.19 -6.01
CA HIS A 573 -19.38 3.53 -4.82
C HIS A 573 -20.01 2.15 -4.61
N ARG A 574 -21.33 2.04 -4.73
CA ARG A 574 -22.00 0.76 -4.64
C ARG A 574 -21.66 -0.17 -5.81
N ALA A 575 -21.62 0.32 -7.05
CA ALA A 575 -21.23 -0.47 -8.22
C ALA A 575 -19.79 -1.02 -8.11
N LEU A 576 -18.89 -0.24 -7.53
CA LEU A 576 -17.53 -0.69 -7.22
C LEU A 576 -17.53 -1.85 -6.23
N LYS A 577 -18.31 -1.77 -5.14
CA LYS A 577 -18.44 -2.87 -4.18
C LYS A 577 -19.04 -4.12 -4.83
N ASP A 578 -20.09 -3.97 -5.62
CA ASP A 578 -20.76 -5.09 -6.31
C ASP A 578 -19.85 -5.77 -7.33
N THR A 579 -18.92 -5.03 -7.95
CA THR A 579 -18.04 -5.56 -9.00
C THR A 579 -16.72 -6.08 -8.45
N LEU A 580 -16.10 -5.34 -7.52
CA LEU A 580 -14.75 -5.62 -7.02
C LEU A 580 -14.74 -6.29 -5.64
N GLY A 581 -15.81 -6.11 -4.85
CA GLY A 581 -15.96 -6.68 -3.52
C GLY A 581 -16.10 -5.65 -2.41
N GLU A 582 -16.52 -6.10 -1.22
CA GLU A 582 -16.84 -5.27 -0.05
C GLU A 582 -15.63 -4.53 0.55
N HIS A 583 -14.39 -4.89 0.18
CA HIS A 583 -13.17 -4.21 0.60
C HIS A 583 -13.00 -2.81 0.02
N VAL A 584 -13.80 -2.46 -1.00
CA VAL A 584 -13.78 -1.12 -1.59
C VAL A 584 -14.34 -0.11 -0.59
N ASN A 585 -13.46 0.78 -0.10
CA ASN A 585 -13.83 1.88 0.78
C ASN A 585 -13.35 3.19 0.20
N GLN A 586 -14.11 4.25 0.43
CA GLN A 586 -13.71 5.59 0.01
C GLN A 586 -12.42 6.03 0.72
N ALA A 587 -11.41 6.43 -0.06
CA ALA A 587 -10.17 7.05 0.41
C ALA A 587 -10.16 8.57 0.19
N GLY A 588 -10.98 9.05 -0.74
CA GLY A 588 -11.16 10.45 -1.05
C GLY A 588 -12.26 10.68 -2.07
N SER A 589 -12.81 11.89 -2.12
CA SER A 589 -13.84 12.28 -3.09
C SER A 589 -13.68 13.74 -3.48
N LEU A 590 -14.01 14.06 -4.72
CA LEU A 590 -14.21 15.44 -5.20
C LEU A 590 -15.42 15.43 -6.14
N VAL A 591 -16.40 16.24 -5.80
CA VAL A 591 -17.63 16.41 -6.58
C VAL A 591 -17.76 17.88 -6.97
N SER A 592 -17.61 18.15 -8.26
CA SER A 592 -17.69 19.47 -8.88
C SER A 592 -18.76 19.51 -9.97
N PRO A 593 -19.13 20.70 -10.53
CA PRO A 593 -20.06 20.78 -11.65
C PRO A 593 -19.59 20.02 -12.89
N ASP A 594 -18.26 19.98 -13.11
CA ASP A 594 -17.68 19.45 -14.35
C ASP A 594 -17.45 17.94 -14.30
N ARG A 595 -17.15 17.41 -13.13
CA ARG A 595 -16.81 15.98 -12.94
C ARG A 595 -16.93 15.54 -11.49
N LEU A 596 -16.94 14.23 -11.31
CA LEU A 596 -16.66 13.59 -10.03
C LEU A 596 -15.32 12.87 -10.08
N ARG A 597 -14.67 12.78 -8.93
CA ARG A 597 -13.46 11.98 -8.68
C ARG A 597 -13.69 11.15 -7.43
N PHE A 598 -13.46 9.87 -7.54
CA PHE A 598 -13.61 8.93 -6.44
C PHE A 598 -12.32 8.13 -6.25
N ASP A 599 -11.69 8.32 -5.10
CA ASP A 599 -10.48 7.60 -4.69
C ASP A 599 -10.90 6.49 -3.71
N PHE A 600 -10.44 5.26 -3.95
CA PHE A 600 -10.90 4.10 -3.19
C PHE A 600 -9.81 3.05 -3.01
N SER A 601 -9.98 2.23 -1.97
CA SER A 601 -9.06 1.11 -1.68
C SER A 601 -9.28 -0.03 -2.66
N HIS A 602 -8.23 -0.38 -3.43
CA HIS A 602 -8.19 -1.57 -4.27
C HIS A 602 -6.74 -1.91 -4.64
N PHE A 603 -6.43 -3.21 -4.66
CA PHE A 603 -5.06 -3.72 -4.76
C PHE A 603 -4.57 -3.92 -6.19
N GLY A 604 -5.47 -4.09 -7.17
CA GLY A 604 -5.17 -4.42 -8.56
C GLY A 604 -5.53 -3.32 -9.56
N GLN A 605 -5.13 -3.47 -10.80
CA GLN A 605 -5.65 -2.72 -11.91
C GLN A 605 -7.07 -3.22 -12.24
N ILE A 606 -7.98 -2.30 -12.53
CA ILE A 606 -9.33 -2.63 -12.96
C ILE A 606 -9.29 -2.90 -14.46
N THR A 607 -9.93 -3.98 -14.88
CA THR A 607 -10.01 -4.34 -16.30
C THR A 607 -11.04 -3.48 -17.03
N GLU A 608 -10.90 -3.36 -18.34
CA GLU A 608 -11.88 -2.65 -19.18
C GLU A 608 -13.29 -3.28 -19.08
N GLU A 609 -13.38 -4.59 -18.87
CA GLU A 609 -14.63 -5.32 -18.67
C GLU A 609 -15.29 -4.93 -17.36
N GLU A 610 -14.50 -4.83 -16.27
CA GLU A 610 -14.99 -4.38 -14.96
C GLU A 610 -15.43 -2.92 -15.00
N LEU A 611 -14.67 -2.03 -15.68
CA LEU A 611 -15.04 -0.63 -15.87
C LEU A 611 -16.35 -0.49 -16.65
N THR A 612 -16.50 -1.25 -17.75
CA THR A 612 -17.71 -1.27 -18.55
C THR A 612 -18.91 -1.74 -17.72
N LYS A 613 -18.74 -2.82 -16.95
CA LYS A 613 -19.79 -3.36 -16.08
C LYS A 613 -20.23 -2.35 -15.02
N MET A 614 -19.30 -1.66 -14.38
CA MET A 614 -19.64 -0.62 -13.39
C MET A 614 -20.39 0.54 -14.02
N GLU A 615 -19.97 0.98 -15.20
CA GLU A 615 -20.64 2.04 -15.94
C GLU A 615 -22.07 1.63 -16.35
N GLU A 616 -22.26 0.39 -16.79
CA GLU A 616 -23.59 -0.17 -17.10
C GLU A 616 -24.49 -0.20 -15.87
N ILE A 617 -23.98 -0.73 -14.74
CA ILE A 617 -24.74 -0.78 -13.47
C ILE A 617 -25.20 0.63 -13.06
N VAL A 618 -24.31 1.62 -13.08
CA VAL A 618 -24.67 3.00 -12.70
C VAL A 618 -25.76 3.56 -13.63
N ASN A 619 -25.60 3.38 -14.96
CA ASN A 619 -26.61 3.86 -15.92
C ASN A 619 -27.94 3.12 -15.79
N GLU A 620 -27.94 1.83 -15.51
CA GLU A 620 -29.18 1.07 -15.21
C GLU A 620 -29.90 1.68 -14.02
N LYS A 621 -29.21 2.00 -12.91
CA LYS A 621 -29.79 2.65 -11.74
C LYS A 621 -30.31 4.07 -12.02
N ILE A 622 -29.72 4.76 -12.98
CA ILE A 622 -30.22 6.04 -13.49
C ILE A 622 -31.53 5.83 -14.25
N TRP A 623 -31.59 4.85 -15.15
CA TRP A 623 -32.77 4.56 -15.98
C TRP A 623 -33.93 3.93 -15.21
N GLU A 624 -33.66 3.29 -14.06
CA GLU A 624 -34.69 2.79 -13.15
C GLU A 624 -35.51 3.91 -12.51
N GLN A 625 -35.08 5.18 -12.59
CA GLN A 625 -35.79 6.36 -12.08
C GLN A 625 -36.10 6.27 -10.59
N ILE A 626 -35.08 5.88 -9.81
CA ILE A 626 -35.21 5.63 -8.38
C ILE A 626 -35.34 6.98 -7.62
N ASN A 627 -36.35 7.10 -6.74
CA ASN A 627 -36.44 8.26 -5.87
C ASN A 627 -35.34 8.25 -4.82
N VAL A 628 -34.70 9.40 -4.63
CA VAL A 628 -33.71 9.60 -3.59
C VAL A 628 -34.41 10.14 -2.34
N VAL A 629 -34.39 9.33 -1.28
CA VAL A 629 -35.00 9.66 0.02
C VAL A 629 -33.88 10.13 0.95
N ILE A 630 -34.14 11.22 1.66
CA ILE A 630 -33.15 11.83 2.56
C ILE A 630 -33.84 12.07 3.88
N GLU A 631 -33.32 11.46 4.94
CA GLU A 631 -33.89 11.50 6.28
C GLU A 631 -32.80 11.75 7.33
N GLU A 632 -33.17 12.44 8.41
CA GLU A 632 -32.34 12.55 9.61
C GLU A 632 -32.85 11.55 10.65
N MET A 633 -31.92 10.76 11.20
CA MET A 633 -32.25 9.71 12.17
C MET A 633 -31.10 9.47 13.14
N PRO A 634 -31.33 8.79 14.27
CA PRO A 634 -30.26 8.34 15.15
C PRO A 634 -29.26 7.44 14.43
N ILE A 635 -27.97 7.59 14.75
CA ILE A 635 -26.90 6.80 14.10
C ILE A 635 -27.09 5.28 14.28
N ALA A 636 -27.73 4.86 15.36
CA ALA A 636 -28.06 3.44 15.61
C ALA A 636 -29.04 2.91 14.54
N GLU A 637 -30.12 3.64 14.27
CA GLU A 637 -31.11 3.27 13.24
C GLU A 637 -30.48 3.27 11.84
N ALA A 638 -29.62 4.26 11.57
CA ALA A 638 -28.90 4.32 10.28
C ALA A 638 -28.02 3.08 10.05
N LYS A 639 -27.35 2.59 11.10
CA LYS A 639 -26.55 1.36 11.06
C LYS A 639 -27.41 0.11 10.85
N GLU A 640 -28.58 0.02 11.50
CA GLU A 640 -29.53 -1.08 11.31
C GLU A 640 -30.08 -1.14 9.88
N LEU A 641 -30.24 0.04 9.23
CA LEU A 641 -30.60 0.13 7.81
C LEU A 641 -29.47 -0.28 6.86
N GLY A 642 -28.26 -0.54 7.39
CA GLY A 642 -27.08 -0.84 6.61
C GLY A 642 -26.42 0.37 5.94
N ALA A 643 -26.60 1.57 6.52
CA ALA A 643 -26.00 2.78 5.96
C ALA A 643 -24.47 2.74 6.03
N MET A 644 -23.84 2.96 4.87
CA MET A 644 -22.38 3.07 4.77
C MET A 644 -21.93 4.38 5.41
N ALA A 645 -21.00 4.29 6.35
CA ALA A 645 -20.33 5.42 6.98
C ALA A 645 -18.90 5.56 6.44
N LEU A 646 -18.44 6.79 6.23
CA LEU A 646 -17.08 7.05 5.81
C LEU A 646 -16.10 6.75 6.94
N PHE A 647 -15.01 6.08 6.63
CA PHE A 647 -13.95 5.77 7.57
C PHE A 647 -13.29 7.06 8.08
N GLY A 648 -13.23 7.22 9.42
CA GLY A 648 -12.51 8.32 10.07
C GLY A 648 -13.31 9.60 10.31
N GLU A 649 -14.58 9.68 9.90
CA GLU A 649 -15.44 10.82 10.24
C GLU A 649 -16.13 10.62 11.61
N LYS A 650 -16.16 11.69 12.42
CA LYS A 650 -16.92 11.70 13.67
C LYS A 650 -18.34 12.16 13.37
N TYR A 651 -19.28 11.25 13.50
CA TYR A 651 -20.70 11.54 13.35
C TYR A 651 -21.32 11.92 14.70
N GLY A 652 -22.32 12.83 14.66
CA GLY A 652 -23.14 13.13 15.84
C GLY A 652 -24.17 12.02 16.11
N ASP A 653 -24.97 12.22 17.18
CA ASP A 653 -26.04 11.28 17.56
C ASP A 653 -27.13 11.20 16.48
N ILE A 654 -27.39 12.29 15.77
CA ILE A 654 -28.32 12.38 14.64
C ILE A 654 -27.50 12.53 13.35
N VAL A 655 -27.79 11.69 12.38
CA VAL A 655 -27.11 11.63 11.08
C VAL A 655 -28.09 11.79 9.93
N ARG A 656 -27.62 12.37 8.83
CA ARG A 656 -28.39 12.50 7.60
C ARG A 656 -28.07 11.31 6.70
N VAL A 657 -29.09 10.51 6.37
CA VAL A 657 -29.04 9.31 5.55
C VAL A 657 -29.59 9.60 4.16
N VAL A 658 -28.83 9.33 3.14
CA VAL A 658 -29.22 9.42 1.72
C VAL A 658 -29.46 8.00 1.20
N GLN A 659 -30.69 7.73 0.77
CA GLN A 659 -31.12 6.42 0.30
C GLN A 659 -31.50 6.51 -1.19
N VAL A 660 -30.83 5.76 -2.03
CA VAL A 660 -31.21 5.55 -3.44
C VAL A 660 -31.89 4.19 -3.53
N GLY A 661 -33.18 4.15 -3.20
CA GLY A 661 -33.92 2.92 -3.00
C GLY A 661 -33.26 2.02 -1.95
N LYS A 662 -33.14 0.72 -2.26
CA LYS A 662 -32.36 -0.24 -1.47
C LYS A 662 -30.94 -0.45 -2.02
N TYR A 663 -30.57 0.26 -3.07
CA TYR A 663 -29.31 0.02 -3.78
C TYR A 663 -28.13 0.69 -3.09
N SER A 664 -28.25 1.97 -2.74
CA SER A 664 -27.19 2.70 -1.99
C SER A 664 -27.83 3.42 -0.81
N ILE A 665 -27.28 3.20 0.38
CA ILE A 665 -27.68 3.86 1.64
C ILE A 665 -26.40 4.37 2.28
N GLU A 666 -26.23 5.71 2.38
CA GLU A 666 -24.99 6.32 2.84
C GLU A 666 -25.24 7.49 3.80
N LEU A 667 -24.33 7.67 4.78
CA LEU A 667 -24.31 8.86 5.63
C LEU A 667 -23.70 10.02 4.84
N CYS A 668 -24.50 11.02 4.48
CA CYS A 668 -24.04 12.12 3.65
C CYS A 668 -24.74 13.44 3.95
N GLY A 669 -23.92 14.50 4.22
CA GLY A 669 -24.40 15.89 4.42
C GLY A 669 -24.57 16.69 3.12
N GLY A 670 -24.23 16.14 1.97
CA GLY A 670 -24.25 16.83 0.68
C GLY A 670 -25.64 17.01 0.07
N VAL A 671 -25.70 17.72 -1.06
CA VAL A 671 -26.92 17.94 -1.80
C VAL A 671 -27.03 16.93 -2.95
N HIS A 672 -28.24 16.38 -3.16
CA HIS A 672 -28.49 15.29 -4.12
C HIS A 672 -29.65 15.59 -5.05
N VAL A 673 -29.77 14.84 -6.16
CA VAL A 673 -30.97 14.85 -7.02
C VAL A 673 -32.15 14.23 -6.27
N ARG A 674 -33.35 14.53 -6.69
CA ARG A 674 -34.57 13.92 -6.12
C ARG A 674 -34.91 12.57 -6.74
N ASN A 675 -34.47 12.36 -7.97
CA ASN A 675 -34.66 11.11 -8.72
C ASN A 675 -33.39 10.82 -9.53
N THR A 676 -32.98 9.57 -9.63
CA THR A 676 -31.78 9.19 -10.36
C THR A 676 -31.85 9.55 -11.86
N ALA A 677 -33.02 9.63 -12.46
CA ALA A 677 -33.20 10.07 -13.85
C ALA A 677 -32.66 11.50 -14.09
N ASP A 678 -32.61 12.36 -13.08
CA ASP A 678 -32.09 13.73 -13.18
C ASP A 678 -30.58 13.76 -13.49
N ILE A 679 -29.84 12.68 -13.20
CA ILE A 679 -28.41 12.53 -13.49
C ILE A 679 -28.18 12.54 -15.00
N GLY A 680 -29.02 11.85 -15.76
CA GLY A 680 -28.91 11.66 -17.22
C GLY A 680 -27.93 10.54 -17.54
N LEU A 681 -26.92 10.81 -18.37
CA LEU A 681 -25.89 9.85 -18.74
C LEU A 681 -24.73 9.91 -17.76
N PHE A 682 -24.22 8.77 -17.36
CA PHE A 682 -22.96 8.61 -16.61
C PHE A 682 -21.87 8.00 -17.48
N LYS A 683 -20.65 8.53 -17.44
CA LYS A 683 -19.52 8.01 -18.20
C LYS A 683 -18.23 8.06 -17.39
N ILE A 684 -17.51 6.93 -17.31
CA ILE A 684 -16.16 6.86 -16.73
C ILE A 684 -15.17 7.46 -17.75
N VAL A 685 -14.37 8.42 -17.33
CA VAL A 685 -13.37 9.11 -18.17
C VAL A 685 -11.99 8.48 -18.01
N SER A 686 -11.59 8.16 -16.78
CA SER A 686 -10.28 7.58 -16.50
C SER A 686 -10.29 6.74 -15.24
N GLU A 687 -9.37 5.77 -15.20
CA GLU A 687 -9.04 4.98 -14.04
C GLU A 687 -7.53 4.92 -13.88
N THR A 688 -6.99 5.24 -12.70
CA THR A 688 -5.55 5.31 -12.43
C THR A 688 -5.20 4.88 -11.02
N GLY A 689 -3.99 4.32 -10.81
CA GLY A 689 -3.41 4.12 -9.49
C GLY A 689 -2.80 5.41 -8.97
N ILE A 690 -3.14 5.81 -7.75
CA ILE A 690 -2.60 7.04 -7.12
C ILE A 690 -1.71 6.77 -5.92
N GLY A 691 -1.61 5.51 -5.52
CA GLY A 691 -0.77 5.04 -4.43
C GLY A 691 -0.86 3.52 -4.30
N ALA A 692 -0.05 2.94 -3.44
CA ALA A 692 -0.16 1.52 -3.15
C ALA A 692 -1.51 1.21 -2.49
N GLY A 693 -2.30 0.35 -3.13
CA GLY A 693 -3.63 -0.03 -2.64
C GLY A 693 -4.71 1.04 -2.79
N THR A 694 -4.46 2.13 -3.55
CA THR A 694 -5.47 3.16 -3.80
C THR A 694 -5.59 3.44 -5.28
N ARG A 695 -6.83 3.41 -5.77
CA ARG A 695 -7.20 3.68 -7.16
C ARG A 695 -8.09 4.91 -7.23
N ARG A 696 -8.09 5.56 -8.38
CA ARG A 696 -8.89 6.75 -8.69
C ARG A 696 -9.72 6.52 -9.92
N ILE A 697 -11.02 6.77 -9.83
CA ILE A 697 -11.90 6.91 -10.98
C ILE A 697 -12.31 8.38 -11.11
N GLU A 698 -12.22 8.90 -12.34
CA GLU A 698 -12.87 10.15 -12.73
C GLU A 698 -14.02 9.85 -13.67
N ALA A 699 -15.16 10.48 -13.43
CA ALA A 699 -16.36 10.29 -14.23
C ALA A 699 -17.13 11.61 -14.41
N VAL A 700 -18.00 11.63 -15.41
CA VAL A 700 -18.83 12.79 -15.77
C VAL A 700 -20.29 12.36 -15.91
N THR A 701 -21.20 13.31 -15.71
CA THR A 701 -22.65 13.07 -15.85
C THR A 701 -23.32 14.07 -16.77
N GLY A 702 -24.52 13.75 -17.22
CA GLY A 702 -25.43 14.64 -17.93
C GLY A 702 -24.79 15.30 -19.14
N LYS A 703 -24.71 16.65 -19.13
CA LYS A 703 -24.18 17.43 -20.22
C LYS A 703 -22.71 17.16 -20.53
N GLU A 704 -21.89 17.01 -19.50
CA GLU A 704 -20.46 16.73 -19.69
C GLU A 704 -20.21 15.32 -20.20
N ALA A 705 -21.02 14.33 -19.77
CA ALA A 705 -20.98 13.00 -20.35
C ALA A 705 -21.37 13.01 -21.85
N TYR A 706 -22.40 13.78 -22.23
CA TYR A 706 -22.76 13.96 -23.63
C TYR A 706 -21.64 14.58 -24.46
N ARG A 707 -21.00 15.64 -23.92
CA ARG A 707 -19.83 16.27 -24.57
C ARG A 707 -18.70 15.26 -24.77
N PHE A 708 -18.35 14.53 -23.73
CA PHE A 708 -17.28 13.54 -23.78
C PHE A 708 -17.53 12.50 -24.88
N VAL A 709 -18.73 11.91 -24.93
CA VAL A 709 -19.11 10.93 -25.98
C VAL A 709 -19.07 11.56 -27.37
N THR A 710 -19.57 12.80 -27.53
CA THR A 710 -19.57 13.50 -28.82
C THR A 710 -18.14 13.82 -29.31
N GLU A 711 -17.23 14.18 -28.41
CA GLU A 711 -15.82 14.41 -28.76
C GLU A 711 -15.14 13.13 -29.21
N GLN A 712 -15.37 12.00 -28.51
CA GLN A 712 -14.86 10.69 -28.92
C GLN A 712 -15.40 10.28 -30.28
N GLU A 713 -16.70 10.45 -30.52
CA GLU A 713 -17.34 10.17 -31.80
C GLU A 713 -16.75 11.06 -32.94
N ASN A 714 -16.55 12.34 -32.68
CA ASN A 714 -15.97 13.24 -33.67
C ASN A 714 -14.50 12.89 -33.99
N THR A 715 -13.71 12.52 -32.98
CA THR A 715 -12.34 12.05 -33.17
C THR A 715 -12.30 10.81 -34.03
N LEU A 716 -13.20 9.83 -33.78
CA LEU A 716 -13.32 8.62 -34.59
C LEU A 716 -13.76 8.93 -36.02
N LYS A 717 -14.71 9.86 -36.22
CA LYS A 717 -15.13 10.33 -37.54
C LYS A 717 -13.98 10.98 -38.32
N GLN A 718 -13.16 11.79 -37.64
CA GLN A 718 -11.98 12.40 -38.24
C GLN A 718 -10.94 11.33 -38.66
N ALA A 719 -10.66 10.38 -37.80
CA ALA A 719 -9.76 9.28 -38.11
C ALA A 719 -10.25 8.47 -39.31
N ALA A 720 -11.53 8.12 -39.34
CA ALA A 720 -12.15 7.41 -40.46
C ALA A 720 -12.05 8.21 -41.78
N SER A 721 -12.28 9.54 -41.72
CA SER A 721 -12.16 10.45 -42.88
C SER A 721 -10.74 10.47 -43.43
N LEU A 722 -9.73 10.60 -42.55
CA LEU A 722 -8.29 10.58 -42.95
C LEU A 722 -7.93 9.24 -43.62
N LEU A 723 -8.49 8.14 -43.14
CA LEU A 723 -8.29 6.80 -43.68
C LEU A 723 -9.20 6.48 -44.89
N LYS A 724 -10.07 7.43 -45.27
CA LYS A 724 -11.07 7.28 -46.36
C LYS A 724 -11.92 6.00 -46.20
N THR A 725 -12.44 5.79 -44.97
CA THR A 725 -13.25 4.65 -44.59
C THR A 725 -14.44 5.06 -43.71
N THR A 726 -15.25 4.12 -43.29
CA THR A 726 -16.29 4.34 -42.28
C THR A 726 -15.76 4.18 -40.85
N THR A 727 -16.42 4.77 -39.86
CA THR A 727 -16.02 4.64 -38.43
C THR A 727 -15.95 3.17 -38.00
N LYS A 728 -16.85 2.33 -38.51
CA LYS A 728 -16.91 0.90 -38.20
C LYS A 728 -15.71 0.12 -38.75
N GLU A 729 -15.21 0.53 -39.92
CA GLU A 729 -14.10 -0.14 -40.62
C GLU A 729 -12.73 0.47 -40.31
N THR A 730 -12.68 1.52 -39.46
CA THR A 730 -11.43 2.19 -39.09
C THR A 730 -10.37 1.24 -38.52
N PRO A 731 -10.69 0.30 -37.59
CA PRO A 731 -9.70 -0.63 -37.07
C PRO A 731 -9.05 -1.48 -38.15
N GLN A 732 -9.87 -2.10 -39.03
CA GLN A 732 -9.37 -2.94 -40.15
C GLN A 732 -8.49 -2.14 -41.12
N LYS A 733 -8.88 -0.88 -41.37
CA LYS A 733 -8.08 0.00 -42.26
C LYS A 733 -6.73 0.38 -41.65
N VAL A 734 -6.67 0.56 -40.34
CA VAL A 734 -5.40 0.80 -39.61
C VAL A 734 -4.50 -0.44 -39.67
N GLU A 735 -5.06 -1.65 -39.47
CA GLU A 735 -4.32 -2.91 -39.58
C GLU A 735 -3.74 -3.11 -40.97
N LEU A 736 -4.53 -2.85 -42.02
CA LEU A 736 -4.05 -2.91 -43.43
C LEU A 736 -2.92 -1.90 -43.66
N LEU A 737 -3.06 -0.68 -43.17
CA LEU A 737 -2.05 0.36 -43.36
C LEU A 737 -0.74 0.03 -42.64
N GLN A 738 -0.82 -0.62 -41.45
CA GLN A 738 0.34 -1.13 -40.74
C GLN A 738 1.02 -2.30 -41.48
N ALA A 739 0.23 -3.16 -42.15
CA ALA A 739 0.78 -4.24 -42.97
C ALA A 739 1.49 -3.69 -44.20
N ASP A 740 0.84 -2.76 -44.93
CA ASP A 740 1.41 -2.08 -46.10
C ASP A 740 2.71 -1.35 -45.73
N LEU A 741 2.74 -0.66 -44.60
CA LEU A 741 3.94 0.04 -44.13
C LEU A 741 5.10 -0.94 -43.86
N ARG A 742 4.81 -2.10 -43.28
CA ARG A 742 5.82 -3.14 -43.05
C ARG A 742 6.36 -3.72 -44.37
N GLU A 743 5.48 -3.93 -45.32
CA GLU A 743 5.86 -4.41 -46.65
C GLU A 743 6.72 -3.39 -47.40
N VAL A 744 6.31 -2.11 -47.46
CA VAL A 744 7.08 -1.04 -48.10
C VAL A 744 8.45 -0.86 -47.41
N LYS A 745 8.58 -0.98 -46.12
CA LYS A 745 9.88 -0.94 -45.42
C LYS A 745 10.78 -2.08 -45.85
N ARG A 746 10.27 -3.32 -45.94
CA ARG A 746 11.04 -4.49 -46.42
C ARG A 746 11.47 -4.32 -47.88
N GLU A 747 10.58 -3.83 -48.73
CA GLU A 747 10.86 -3.58 -50.13
C GLU A 747 11.94 -2.49 -50.29
N ASN A 748 11.88 -1.43 -49.53
CA ASN A 748 12.88 -0.37 -49.48
C ASN A 748 14.25 -0.93 -49.04
N GLU A 749 14.31 -1.73 -48.00
CA GLU A 749 15.53 -2.38 -47.52
C GLU A 749 16.09 -3.31 -48.60
N SER A 750 15.25 -4.07 -49.29
CA SER A 750 15.66 -4.93 -50.42
C SER A 750 16.20 -4.12 -51.60
N LEU A 751 15.54 -3.03 -51.97
CA LEU A 751 15.99 -2.15 -53.03
C LEU A 751 17.33 -1.46 -52.69
N LEU A 752 17.49 -0.98 -51.46
CA LEU A 752 18.75 -0.42 -50.96
C LEU A 752 19.90 -1.44 -51.02
N SER A 753 19.62 -2.69 -50.63
CA SER A 753 20.59 -3.79 -50.74
C SER A 753 20.98 -4.10 -52.18
N LYS A 754 20.00 -4.12 -53.11
CA LYS A 754 20.27 -4.30 -54.55
C LYS A 754 21.07 -3.16 -55.13
N LEU A 755 20.79 -1.91 -54.78
CA LEU A 755 21.55 -0.73 -55.21
C LEU A 755 22.98 -0.75 -54.65
N ALA A 756 23.17 -1.16 -53.40
CA ALA A 756 24.49 -1.33 -52.79
C ALA A 756 25.29 -2.42 -53.51
N SER A 757 24.63 -3.55 -53.84
CA SER A 757 25.26 -4.64 -54.58
C SER A 757 25.66 -4.21 -56.02
N ALA A 758 24.82 -3.46 -56.72
CA ALA A 758 25.13 -2.91 -58.07
C ALA A 758 26.30 -1.92 -58.02
N ALA A 759 26.28 -0.97 -57.06
CA ALA A 759 27.35 -0.02 -56.85
C ALA A 759 28.69 -0.66 -56.46
N SER A 760 28.64 -1.81 -55.76
CA SER A 760 29.86 -2.57 -55.37
C SER A 760 30.53 -3.27 -56.52
N ALA A 761 29.83 -3.53 -57.65
CA ALA A 761 30.43 -4.21 -58.78
C ALA A 761 31.57 -3.37 -59.42
N ASP A 762 31.35 -2.07 -59.59
CA ASP A 762 32.35 -1.11 -60.15
C ASP A 762 33.49 -0.82 -59.13
N ILE A 763 33.24 -0.89 -57.85
CA ILE A 763 34.23 -0.59 -56.81
C ILE A 763 35.36 -1.64 -56.81
N PHE A 764 34.98 -2.91 -57.02
CA PHE A 764 35.89 -4.04 -56.88
C PHE A 764 36.60 -4.41 -58.25
N GLU A 765 36.28 -3.72 -59.33
CA GLU A 765 36.97 -3.88 -60.60
C GLU A 765 38.35 -3.17 -60.55
N SER A 766 39.36 -3.92 -60.92
CA SER A 766 40.76 -3.45 -61.01
C SER A 766 41.44 -3.17 -59.65
N PRO A 767 41.61 -4.20 -58.76
CA PRO A 767 42.49 -4.07 -57.62
C PRO A 767 43.93 -3.79 -58.02
N GLU A 768 44.63 -2.91 -57.33
CA GLU A 768 46.05 -2.69 -57.45
C GLU A 768 46.79 -3.89 -56.85
N GLU A 769 47.73 -4.47 -57.49
CA GLU A 769 48.54 -5.58 -56.97
C GLU A 769 49.88 -5.01 -56.47
N ILE A 770 50.11 -5.10 -55.15
CA ILE A 770 51.28 -4.58 -54.45
C ILE A 770 51.98 -5.74 -53.76
N GLY A 771 53.12 -6.15 -54.18
CA GLY A 771 53.90 -7.25 -53.58
C GLY A 771 53.16 -8.58 -53.46
N GLY A 772 52.21 -8.86 -54.37
CA GLY A 772 51.40 -10.10 -54.39
C GLY A 772 50.09 -9.99 -53.55
N VAL A 773 49.77 -8.79 -52.99
CA VAL A 773 48.55 -8.54 -52.29
C VAL A 773 47.64 -7.60 -53.07
N LYS A 774 46.39 -7.94 -53.29
CA LYS A 774 45.39 -7.08 -53.93
C LYS A 774 44.98 -5.97 -53.01
N VAL A 775 45.00 -4.73 -53.41
CA VAL A 775 44.64 -3.54 -52.63
C VAL A 775 43.59 -2.77 -53.40
N ILE A 776 42.48 -2.44 -52.67
CA ILE A 776 41.42 -1.59 -53.14
C ILE A 776 41.26 -0.46 -52.12
N ALA A 777 41.60 0.76 -52.56
CA ALA A 777 41.40 1.95 -51.74
C ALA A 777 40.60 2.98 -52.59
N LYS A 778 39.32 3.17 -52.26
CA LYS A 778 38.44 4.03 -53.08
C LYS A 778 37.48 4.86 -52.21
N GLN A 779 37.21 6.08 -52.71
CA GLN A 779 36.09 6.84 -52.20
C GLN A 779 34.79 6.30 -52.79
N VAL A 780 33.81 6.08 -51.96
CA VAL A 780 32.49 5.59 -52.36
C VAL A 780 31.37 6.51 -51.87
N ASN A 781 30.23 6.44 -52.54
CA ASN A 781 29.05 7.16 -52.10
C ASN A 781 28.26 6.24 -51.15
N ALA A 782 28.37 6.48 -49.83
CA ALA A 782 27.65 5.74 -48.80
C ALA A 782 26.98 6.72 -47.85
N LYS A 783 25.71 6.43 -47.52
CA LYS A 783 24.89 7.28 -46.65
C LYS A 783 25.29 7.21 -45.20
N ASP A 784 25.80 6.06 -44.74
CA ASP A 784 26.21 5.81 -43.37
C ASP A 784 27.24 4.66 -43.27
N MET A 785 27.70 4.41 -42.06
CA MET A 785 28.63 3.34 -41.74
C MET A 785 28.07 1.93 -42.05
N ASN A 786 26.75 1.75 -41.97
CA ASN A 786 26.14 0.45 -42.25
C ASN A 786 26.24 0.12 -43.76
N GLN A 787 26.10 1.09 -44.63
CA GLN A 787 26.25 0.89 -46.04
C GLN A 787 27.73 0.60 -46.41
N LEU A 788 28.70 1.22 -45.74
CA LEU A 788 30.10 0.86 -45.86
C LEU A 788 30.39 -0.61 -45.42
N ARG A 789 29.72 -1.10 -44.36
CA ARG A 789 29.79 -2.48 -43.94
C ARG A 789 29.25 -3.44 -45.01
N GLN A 790 28.12 -3.09 -45.64
CA GLN A 790 27.56 -3.89 -46.74
C GLN A 790 28.56 -4.03 -47.92
N PHE A 791 29.33 -3.01 -48.24
CA PHE A 791 30.38 -3.11 -49.24
C PHE A 791 31.49 -4.09 -48.81
N VAL A 792 31.88 -4.07 -47.53
CA VAL A 792 32.85 -5.03 -46.99
C VAL A 792 32.31 -6.46 -47.05
N ASP A 793 31.04 -6.67 -46.69
CA ASP A 793 30.39 -7.99 -46.75
C ASP A 793 30.34 -8.50 -48.21
N ASN A 794 29.94 -7.65 -49.16
CA ASN A 794 29.97 -7.96 -50.58
C ASN A 794 31.37 -8.30 -51.09
N TRP A 795 32.42 -7.61 -50.61
CA TRP A 795 33.81 -7.89 -50.96
C TRP A 795 34.24 -9.28 -50.42
N LYS A 796 33.85 -9.61 -49.19
CA LYS A 796 34.11 -10.91 -48.58
C LYS A 796 33.41 -12.05 -49.36
N ASP A 797 32.11 -11.86 -49.69
CA ASP A 797 31.30 -12.84 -50.42
C ASP A 797 31.83 -13.13 -51.82
N LYS A 798 32.38 -12.10 -52.50
CA LYS A 798 33.04 -12.26 -53.82
C LYS A 798 34.44 -12.89 -53.74
N LYS A 799 34.95 -13.14 -52.53
CA LYS A 799 36.26 -13.77 -52.27
C LYS A 799 37.40 -13.11 -53.02
N ILE A 800 37.39 -11.76 -53.12
CA ILE A 800 38.39 -10.99 -53.90
C ILE A 800 39.78 -11.12 -53.23
N GLY A 801 39.82 -11.17 -51.91
CA GLY A 801 41.04 -11.27 -51.11
C GLY A 801 41.85 -9.96 -51.05
N GLY A 802 42.90 -9.93 -50.22
CA GLY A 802 43.75 -8.75 -50.05
C GLY A 802 43.30 -7.73 -49.06
N ILE A 803 43.40 -6.45 -49.37
CA ILE A 803 43.14 -5.31 -48.50
C ILE A 803 42.10 -4.42 -49.16
N LEU A 804 41.05 -4.08 -48.43
CA LEU A 804 40.00 -3.13 -48.82
C LEU A 804 40.00 -1.95 -47.87
N VAL A 805 40.04 -0.70 -48.41
CA VAL A 805 39.81 0.53 -47.65
C VAL A 805 38.81 1.37 -48.43
N LEU A 806 37.69 1.68 -47.78
CA LEU A 806 36.66 2.56 -48.35
C LEU A 806 36.44 3.79 -47.49
N GLY A 807 36.30 4.92 -48.13
CA GLY A 807 35.98 6.19 -47.49
C GLY A 807 34.74 6.82 -48.10
N ALA A 808 33.88 7.35 -47.27
CA ALA A 808 32.69 8.12 -47.68
C ALA A 808 32.64 9.50 -46.99
N VAL A 809 32.28 10.51 -47.74
CA VAL A 809 32.09 11.87 -47.22
C VAL A 809 30.63 12.07 -46.91
N GLN A 810 30.33 12.57 -45.69
CA GLN A 810 28.99 12.90 -45.22
C GLN A 810 28.99 14.25 -44.56
N GLY A 811 28.62 15.31 -45.31
CA GLY A 811 28.76 16.70 -44.87
C GLY A 811 30.23 16.99 -44.56
N ASP A 812 30.52 17.47 -43.36
CA ASP A 812 31.86 17.79 -42.88
C ASP A 812 32.62 16.62 -42.24
N LYS A 813 32.08 15.40 -42.38
CA LYS A 813 32.64 14.17 -41.76
C LYS A 813 33.05 13.16 -42.82
N VAL A 814 34.08 12.40 -42.50
CA VAL A 814 34.53 11.27 -43.29
C VAL A 814 34.28 10.00 -42.52
N ASN A 815 33.61 9.03 -43.11
CA ASN A 815 33.47 7.66 -42.60
C ASN A 815 34.42 6.73 -43.33
N LEU A 816 35.22 5.97 -42.62
CA LEU A 816 36.24 5.06 -43.15
C LEU A 816 36.00 3.66 -42.65
N ILE A 817 36.19 2.67 -43.52
CA ILE A 817 36.20 1.27 -43.19
C ILE A 817 37.34 0.54 -43.88
N SER A 818 37.97 -0.39 -43.17
CA SER A 818 39.01 -1.25 -43.73
C SER A 818 38.69 -2.71 -43.46
N ALA A 819 38.96 -3.58 -44.40
CA ALA A 819 38.92 -5.01 -44.26
C ALA A 819 40.17 -5.67 -44.87
N VAL A 820 40.64 -6.74 -44.22
CA VAL A 820 41.83 -7.49 -44.63
C VAL A 820 41.48 -8.98 -44.66
N SER A 821 41.83 -9.67 -45.76
CA SER A 821 41.57 -11.12 -45.90
C SER A 821 42.44 -11.94 -44.95
N GLU A 822 42.04 -13.17 -44.65
CA GLU A 822 42.81 -14.07 -43.79
C GLU A 822 44.23 -14.33 -44.30
N GLU A 823 44.41 -14.42 -45.64
CA GLU A 823 45.72 -14.58 -46.28
C GLU A 823 46.61 -13.38 -46.06
N ALA A 824 46.05 -12.17 -46.19
CA ALA A 824 46.80 -10.94 -45.96
C ALA A 824 47.09 -10.72 -44.47
N ILE A 825 46.23 -11.18 -43.57
CA ILE A 825 46.49 -11.17 -42.10
C ILE A 825 47.66 -12.07 -41.77
N LYS A 826 47.73 -13.27 -42.36
CA LYS A 826 48.84 -14.20 -42.18
C LYS A 826 50.17 -13.63 -42.76
N ALA A 827 50.08 -12.75 -43.75
CA ALA A 827 51.21 -12.03 -44.29
C ALA A 827 51.62 -10.80 -43.46
N GLY A 828 50.98 -10.55 -42.29
CA GLY A 828 51.34 -9.48 -41.34
C GLY A 828 50.50 -8.19 -41.45
N TYR A 829 49.55 -8.11 -42.34
CA TYR A 829 48.72 -6.93 -42.50
C TYR A 829 47.58 -6.86 -41.46
N HIS A 830 47.22 -5.66 -41.05
CA HIS A 830 46.26 -5.47 -39.96
C HIS A 830 45.33 -4.30 -40.24
N ALA A 831 44.03 -4.54 -40.40
CA ALA A 831 43.03 -3.52 -40.76
C ALA A 831 43.03 -2.32 -39.77
N GLY A 832 43.11 -2.60 -38.47
CA GLY A 832 43.10 -1.55 -37.45
C GLY A 832 44.31 -0.63 -37.49
N LYS A 833 45.51 -1.17 -37.79
CA LYS A 833 46.75 -0.37 -37.89
C LYS A 833 46.71 0.51 -39.16
N LEU A 834 46.31 -0.07 -40.26
CA LEU A 834 46.15 0.64 -41.52
C LEU A 834 45.14 1.79 -41.41
N LEU A 835 43.96 1.48 -40.88
CA LEU A 835 42.87 2.44 -40.81
C LEU A 835 43.17 3.60 -39.86
N LYS A 836 43.95 3.36 -38.80
CA LYS A 836 44.41 4.42 -37.88
C LYS A 836 45.25 5.44 -38.60
N GLU A 837 46.18 5.00 -39.44
CA GLU A 837 47.06 5.87 -40.25
C GLU A 837 46.25 6.69 -41.29
N VAL A 838 45.30 6.03 -41.96
CA VAL A 838 44.40 6.67 -42.93
C VAL A 838 43.51 7.69 -42.22
N ALA A 839 42.90 7.34 -41.08
CA ALA A 839 42.05 8.23 -40.32
C ALA A 839 42.79 9.46 -39.78
N THR A 840 44.03 9.32 -39.33
CA THR A 840 44.85 10.42 -38.84
C THR A 840 45.06 11.48 -39.91
N ARG A 841 45.22 11.11 -41.17
CA ARG A 841 45.37 12.00 -42.32
C ARG A 841 44.08 12.78 -42.63
N CYS A 842 42.94 12.18 -42.30
CA CYS A 842 41.64 12.83 -42.40
C CYS A 842 41.26 13.61 -41.11
N GLY A 843 42.23 13.91 -40.24
CA GLY A 843 41.94 14.63 -38.96
C GLY A 843 41.05 13.87 -38.00
N GLY A 844 41.14 12.53 -38.04
CA GLY A 844 40.34 11.63 -37.22
C GLY A 844 41.19 10.63 -36.44
N ASN A 845 40.51 9.66 -35.86
CA ASN A 845 41.10 8.54 -35.18
C ASN A 845 40.25 7.28 -35.42
N GLY A 846 40.86 6.13 -35.34
CA GLY A 846 40.15 4.89 -35.51
C GLY A 846 41.01 3.69 -35.11
N GLY A 847 40.43 2.54 -35.20
CA GLY A 847 41.09 1.29 -34.88
C GLY A 847 40.10 0.12 -35.03
N GLY A 848 40.58 -1.08 -34.82
CA GLY A 848 39.73 -2.27 -34.91
C GLY A 848 40.56 -3.54 -34.89
N ARG A 849 39.89 -4.62 -35.21
CA ARG A 849 40.46 -5.96 -35.27
C ARG A 849 41.38 -6.12 -36.51
N PRO A 850 42.18 -7.18 -36.54
CA PRO A 850 43.04 -7.46 -37.71
C PRO A 850 42.28 -7.61 -39.05
N ASP A 851 41.04 -8.16 -38.95
CA ASP A 851 40.22 -8.49 -40.13
C ASP A 851 39.34 -7.31 -40.58
N MET A 852 38.95 -6.41 -39.66
CA MET A 852 38.08 -5.28 -39.96
C MET A 852 38.26 -4.13 -38.97
N ALA A 853 38.23 -2.89 -39.46
CA ALA A 853 38.34 -1.70 -38.66
C ALA A 853 37.43 -0.59 -39.19
N GLN A 854 37.04 0.34 -38.29
CA GLN A 854 36.21 1.49 -38.63
C GLN A 854 36.81 2.76 -38.01
N ALA A 855 36.68 3.87 -38.74
CA ALA A 855 37.19 5.16 -38.27
C ALA A 855 36.32 6.29 -38.78
N GLY A 856 36.49 7.46 -38.16
CA GLY A 856 35.93 8.71 -38.64
C GLY A 856 36.99 9.79 -38.76
N GLY A 857 36.76 10.73 -39.69
CA GLY A 857 37.61 11.93 -39.90
C GLY A 857 36.80 13.19 -39.96
N LYS A 858 37.46 14.33 -39.78
CA LYS A 858 36.84 15.69 -39.80
C LYS A 858 37.28 16.54 -41.00
N ASN A 859 38.13 16.00 -41.87
CA ASN A 859 38.66 16.73 -43.03
C ASN A 859 38.35 15.97 -44.31
N PRO A 860 37.21 16.21 -44.97
CA PRO A 860 36.80 15.59 -46.21
C PRO A 860 37.77 15.85 -47.40
N ALA A 861 38.41 17.04 -47.43
CA ALA A 861 39.33 17.43 -48.53
C ALA A 861 40.55 16.52 -48.58
N GLU A 862 40.96 15.90 -47.48
CA GLU A 862 42.14 15.05 -47.41
C GLU A 862 41.82 13.56 -47.66
N LEU A 863 40.58 13.19 -47.91
CA LEU A 863 40.16 11.78 -48.07
C LEU A 863 40.90 11.14 -49.27
N GLY A 864 41.03 11.85 -50.41
CA GLY A 864 41.72 11.31 -51.55
C GLY A 864 43.22 10.99 -51.25
N THR A 865 43.92 11.93 -50.65
CA THR A 865 45.32 11.79 -50.24
C THR A 865 45.50 10.69 -49.19
N ALA A 866 44.54 10.55 -48.30
CA ALA A 866 44.56 9.50 -47.27
C ALA A 866 44.34 8.08 -47.86
N LEU A 867 43.50 7.97 -48.89
CA LEU A 867 43.26 6.71 -49.59
C LEU A 867 44.47 6.33 -50.48
N ASP A 868 45.09 7.29 -51.14
CA ASP A 868 46.32 7.09 -51.94
C ASP A 868 47.46 6.58 -51.04
N TYR A 869 47.52 7.00 -49.78
CA TYR A 869 48.55 6.52 -48.85
C TYR A 869 48.45 5.04 -48.55
N VAL A 870 47.28 4.39 -48.74
CA VAL A 870 47.08 2.96 -48.48
C VAL A 870 48.12 2.13 -49.27
N SER A 871 48.35 2.45 -50.53
CA SER A 871 49.34 1.78 -51.41
C SER A 871 50.77 1.96 -50.87
N THR A 872 51.12 3.14 -50.36
CA THR A 872 52.42 3.42 -49.73
C THR A 872 52.58 2.62 -48.44
N TRP A 873 51.60 2.60 -47.59
CA TRP A 873 51.60 1.90 -46.32
C TRP A 873 51.80 0.37 -46.53
N VAL A 874 51.12 -0.21 -47.54
CA VAL A 874 51.26 -1.62 -47.87
C VAL A 874 52.71 -1.93 -48.33
N LYS A 875 53.37 -1.03 -49.12
CA LYS A 875 54.79 -1.18 -49.48
C LYS A 875 55.75 -1.10 -48.32
N GLU A 876 55.43 -0.20 -47.33
CA GLU A 876 56.26 -0.02 -46.12
C GLU A 876 56.19 -1.24 -45.18
N GLN A 877 55.13 -2.03 -45.21
CA GLN A 877 54.98 -3.25 -44.39
C GLN A 877 55.70 -4.46 -45.02
N GLN A 878 56.18 -4.35 -46.26
CA GLN A 878 56.93 -5.41 -46.96
C GLN A 878 58.47 -5.21 -46.87
N ALA A 879 58.86 -3.97 -46.51
CA ALA A 879 60.31 -3.63 -46.31
C ALA A 879 60.70 -3.96 -44.83
#